data_fe30b58a5675c53fc307acac69c036bf
#
_entry.id   fe30b58a5675c53fc307acac69c036bf
#
_cell.length_a   1.000
_cell.length_b   1.000
_cell.length_c   1.000
_cell.angle_alpha   90.00
_cell.angle_beta   90.00
_cell.angle_gamma   90.00
#
_symmetry.space_group_name_H-M   'P 1'
#
loop_
_entity.id
_entity.type
_entity.pdbx_description
1 polymer ?
#
loop_
_entity_poly.entity_id
_entity_poly.type
_entity_poly.pdbx_seq_one_letter_code
_entity_poly.pdbx_strand_id
1 'polypeptide(L)'
;MTERLKGYFMSIALTLCSALLATAVTALPAGAHTGGSAAAWEVKAPPGSSPTAVVALDPADGHPTLTVRRAGEQVIAPSPLGLVTEQADLSKGLELTGRTTRTVTERYTSTTGKSRERVARMTEARFRFRTTEGARLDLLVRVARDGVAYRYVLPRGTGNVLREASAFTLPTDSQAVVNAYRADNELPFKRYESVATAPAGPYSMQALFNTPGGYALIAESDLNGSYAGAHLTHEANSPTYKVSLWNDEPIAVQGSLKTPWRTIVTGDLTTVTESTLVDDLAPPSKVRDTSWIKPGPALWTWLAGGKEAGQSLTAQKKYVDYAAERKWPYEVVDAGWYYKPGEWDVIDPDWRTNSWMPELVRYAAAKGVGVQVWLHYTLLTDPVEREKWLSTLASWGVKGVKIDFMDSESQERMRWYEEALEATARHHLLVNFHGSTIPKGMQRTWPQVMTMEGVGGEEKRNNTAEQLAALPFTRNVIGSMDFTPGAFHRPFRPNVASDAGELGLTVLYESGIQNLAGTPESYEARPEARGYLEQLPARWEETRLLTGDPGRAAVLARRAADGRWFIGGTFAGAAHTADVPLRLGAGRWLVETVTDGSAGLVRGTQVAKGGATIAVPVVADGGFAALACRWHPGRTTCEN
;
A
#
# COMPACT_ATOMS: atom_id res chain seq x y z
N MET A 1 -20.16 -20.46 -65.32
CA MET A 1 -20.77 -19.56 -66.32
C MET A 1 -20.20 -18.20 -66.01
N THR A 2 -19.12 -17.92 -66.67
CA THR A 2 -18.87 -17.03 -67.78
C THR A 2 -19.17 -15.59 -67.41
N GLU A 3 -18.34 -14.62 -67.55
CA GLU A 3 -17.07 -14.29 -68.25
C GLU A 3 -16.84 -12.81 -67.95
N ARG A 4 -15.62 -12.36 -67.63
CA ARG A 4 -14.64 -11.67 -68.45
C ARG A 4 -15.13 -10.29 -68.95
N LEU A 5 -14.42 -9.21 -69.12
CA LEU A 5 -12.99 -8.92 -69.27
C LEU A 5 -12.84 -7.38 -69.54
N LYS A 6 -11.67 -6.85 -69.13
CA LYS A 6 -10.86 -5.80 -69.79
C LYS A 6 -11.47 -4.40 -69.92
N GLY A 7 -10.86 -3.30 -69.66
CA GLY A 7 -9.45 -2.90 -69.79
C GLY A 7 -9.34 -1.67 -70.68
N TYR A 8 -8.54 -0.70 -70.36
CA TYR A 8 -7.61 0.06 -71.16
C TYR A 8 -7.35 1.49 -70.68
N PHE A 9 -6.09 1.77 -70.66
CA PHE A 9 -5.37 3.04 -70.54
C PHE A 9 -5.83 4.15 -71.48
N MET A 10 -5.65 5.44 -71.14
CA MET A 10 -4.68 6.34 -71.79
C MET A 10 -4.65 7.74 -71.19
N SER A 11 -3.44 8.24 -71.12
CA SER A 11 -2.92 9.55 -70.68
C SER A 11 -3.26 10.71 -71.64
N ILE A 12 -2.79 11.91 -71.20
CA ILE A 12 -2.35 13.12 -71.92
C ILE A 12 -3.20 14.34 -71.56
N ALA A 13 -2.69 15.29 -70.90
CA ALA A 13 -1.70 16.35 -71.01
C ALA A 13 -2.30 17.75 -70.89
N LEU A 14 -1.67 18.55 -70.10
CA LEU A 14 -1.51 20.02 -70.04
C LEU A 14 -2.39 20.92 -70.90
N THR A 15 -2.94 21.98 -70.26
CA THR A 15 -2.72 23.36 -70.76
C THR A 15 -2.89 24.37 -69.57
N LEU A 16 -1.89 25.23 -69.39
CA LEU A 16 -1.92 26.47 -68.60
C LEU A 16 -2.87 27.49 -69.15
N CYS A 17 -3.60 28.21 -68.31
CA CYS A 17 -4.01 29.57 -68.59
C CYS A 17 -4.02 30.40 -67.33
N SER A 18 -3.10 31.36 -67.25
CA SER A 18 -2.97 32.42 -66.26
C SER A 18 -4.04 33.48 -66.53
N ALA A 19 -4.75 33.91 -65.48
CA ALA A 19 -5.46 35.18 -65.48
C ALA A 19 -5.28 35.85 -64.11
N LEU A 20 -4.49 36.91 -64.10
CA LEU A 20 -4.45 37.92 -63.04
C LEU A 20 -5.78 38.68 -63.01
N LEU A 21 -6.35 38.90 -61.84
CA LEU A 21 -7.19 40.05 -61.56
C LEU A 21 -7.03 40.49 -60.09
N ALA A 22 -6.97 41.81 -59.96
CA ALA A 22 -6.43 42.57 -58.82
C ALA A 22 -7.36 42.70 -57.62
N THR A 23 -6.74 42.75 -56.47
CA THR A 23 -6.96 43.51 -55.24
C THR A 23 -8.29 44.27 -55.02
N ALA A 24 -8.96 43.91 -53.94
CA ALA A 24 -9.68 44.85 -53.07
C ALA A 24 -9.29 44.59 -51.60
N VAL A 25 -8.49 45.48 -51.04
CA VAL A 25 -8.16 45.54 -49.61
C VAL A 25 -9.34 46.19 -48.92
N THR A 26 -10.12 45.41 -48.17
CA THR A 26 -11.00 45.95 -47.15
C THR A 26 -10.36 45.69 -45.79
N ALA A 27 -9.89 46.75 -45.14
CA ALA A 27 -9.44 46.73 -43.76
C ALA A 27 -10.66 46.48 -42.87
N LEU A 28 -10.61 45.34 -42.13
CA LEU A 28 -11.48 45.07 -40.99
C LEU A 28 -10.74 45.46 -39.72
N PRO A 29 -11.46 45.98 -38.68
CA PRO A 29 -10.83 46.55 -37.50
C PRO A 29 -10.17 45.48 -36.63
N ALA A 30 -9.00 45.81 -36.09
CA ALA A 30 -8.30 45.03 -35.06
C ALA A 30 -9.15 44.93 -33.79
N GLY A 31 -9.52 43.70 -33.44
CA GLY A 31 -10.28 43.40 -32.23
C GLY A 31 -10.45 41.90 -32.09
N ALA A 32 -9.36 41.13 -32.22
CA ALA A 32 -9.35 39.73 -31.84
C ALA A 32 -8.52 39.60 -30.59
N HIS A 33 -9.18 39.43 -29.44
CA HIS A 33 -8.56 38.79 -28.31
C HIS A 33 -8.07 37.40 -28.76
N THR A 34 -6.79 37.25 -28.97
CA THR A 34 -6.13 35.95 -29.12
C THR A 34 -6.22 35.27 -27.76
N GLY A 35 -7.23 34.45 -27.58
CA GLY A 35 -7.23 33.48 -26.51
C GLY A 35 -5.97 32.62 -26.67
N GLY A 36 -4.96 32.87 -25.86
CA GLY A 36 -3.74 32.08 -25.81
C GLY A 36 -4.13 30.63 -25.52
N SER A 37 -3.75 29.70 -26.41
CA SER A 37 -3.88 28.26 -26.12
C SER A 37 -3.14 27.97 -24.83
N ALA A 38 -3.80 27.33 -23.86
CA ALA A 38 -3.17 26.92 -22.61
C ALA A 38 -1.88 26.13 -22.90
N ALA A 39 -0.77 26.57 -22.32
CA ALA A 39 0.50 25.85 -22.45
C ALA A 39 0.42 24.51 -21.70
N ALA A 40 0.51 23.41 -22.44
CA ALA A 40 0.37 22.07 -21.87
C ALA A 40 1.52 21.14 -22.33
N TRP A 41 1.97 20.30 -21.42
CA TRP A 41 3.12 19.41 -21.63
C TRP A 41 2.80 17.98 -21.20
N GLU A 42 2.91 17.06 -22.11
CA GLU A 42 2.73 15.63 -21.83
C GLU A 42 4.00 14.98 -21.28
N VAL A 43 3.83 14.10 -20.31
CA VAL A 43 4.80 13.13 -19.81
C VAL A 43 4.20 11.75 -19.96
N LYS A 44 4.82 10.92 -20.81
CA LYS A 44 4.32 9.57 -21.13
C LYS A 44 5.11 8.52 -20.37
N ALA A 45 4.46 7.45 -20.00
CA ALA A 45 5.12 6.26 -19.50
C ALA A 45 6.17 5.74 -20.50
N PRO A 46 7.15 4.92 -20.09
CA PRO A 46 8.12 4.31 -21.00
C PRO A 46 7.47 3.59 -22.17
N PRO A 47 8.12 3.50 -23.35
CA PRO A 47 7.52 3.04 -24.60
C PRO A 47 6.68 1.78 -24.48
N GLY A 48 5.48 1.80 -25.06
CA GLY A 48 4.55 0.68 -25.06
C GLY A 48 3.65 0.61 -23.82
N SER A 49 3.68 1.59 -22.92
CA SER A 49 2.84 1.64 -21.73
C SER A 49 2.01 2.93 -21.64
N SER A 50 0.94 2.87 -20.89
CA SER A 50 0.05 3.93 -20.45
C SER A 50 0.23 3.99 -18.92
N PRO A 51 0.07 5.07 -18.18
CA PRO A 51 -0.70 6.28 -18.46
C PRO A 51 0.11 7.45 -19.05
N THR A 52 -0.58 8.61 -19.23
CA THR A 52 0.02 9.91 -19.60
C THR A 52 -0.38 10.96 -18.57
N ALA A 53 0.59 11.73 -18.08
CA ALA A 53 0.36 12.94 -17.29
C ALA A 53 0.45 14.18 -18.19
N VAL A 54 -0.47 15.12 -18.02
CA VAL A 54 -0.45 16.41 -18.71
C VAL A 54 -0.35 17.50 -17.65
N VAL A 55 0.75 18.24 -17.65
CA VAL A 55 0.93 19.47 -16.86
C VAL A 55 0.53 20.64 -17.74
N ALA A 56 -0.30 21.54 -17.23
CA ALA A 56 -0.71 22.74 -17.97
C ALA A 56 -0.66 23.97 -17.06
N LEU A 57 -0.50 25.15 -17.66
CA LEU A 57 -0.70 26.44 -16.99
C LEU A 57 -1.97 27.10 -17.53
N ASP A 58 -2.82 27.61 -16.64
CA ASP A 58 -3.94 28.44 -17.03
C ASP A 58 -3.39 29.75 -17.63
N PRO A 59 -3.83 30.13 -18.82
CA PRO A 59 -3.33 31.34 -19.50
C PRO A 59 -3.77 32.64 -18.83
N ALA A 60 -4.80 32.61 -17.97
CA ALA A 60 -5.34 33.80 -17.33
C ALA A 60 -4.53 34.21 -16.10
N ASP A 61 -4.10 33.24 -15.29
CA ASP A 61 -3.47 33.50 -14.00
C ASP A 61 -2.21 32.68 -13.71
N GLY A 62 -1.74 31.86 -14.67
CA GLY A 62 -0.56 31.01 -14.49
C GLY A 62 -0.74 29.89 -13.46
N HIS A 63 -1.98 29.47 -13.18
CA HIS A 63 -2.27 28.38 -12.27
C HIS A 63 -1.87 27.03 -12.87
N PRO A 64 -1.02 26.22 -12.18
CA PRO A 64 -0.60 24.93 -12.71
C PRO A 64 -1.64 23.83 -12.41
N THR A 65 -1.88 22.97 -13.39
CA THR A 65 -2.79 21.82 -13.27
C THR A 65 -2.12 20.55 -13.72
N LEU A 66 -2.62 19.42 -13.20
CA LEU A 66 -2.29 18.07 -13.61
C LEU A 66 -3.54 17.34 -14.08
N THR A 67 -3.45 16.71 -15.25
CA THR A 67 -4.44 15.76 -15.76
C THR A 67 -3.77 14.41 -15.93
N VAL A 68 -4.42 13.33 -15.56
CA VAL A 68 -3.94 11.96 -15.82
C VAL A 68 -4.91 11.26 -16.75
N ARG A 69 -4.37 10.68 -17.83
CA ARG A 69 -5.16 9.93 -18.84
C ARG A 69 -4.61 8.53 -19.03
N ARG A 70 -5.50 7.60 -19.30
CA ARG A 70 -5.18 6.23 -19.70
C ARG A 70 -6.06 5.82 -20.88
N ALA A 71 -5.44 5.31 -21.95
CA ALA A 71 -6.14 4.94 -23.20
C ALA A 71 -7.06 6.04 -23.77
N GLY A 72 -6.69 7.32 -23.57
CA GLY A 72 -7.47 8.47 -24.01
C GLY A 72 -8.48 9.01 -23.00
N GLU A 73 -8.94 8.18 -22.06
CA GLU A 73 -9.91 8.55 -21.02
C GLU A 73 -9.25 9.22 -19.81
N GLN A 74 -10.00 10.05 -19.12
CA GLN A 74 -9.53 10.70 -17.88
C GLN A 74 -9.58 9.74 -16.70
N VAL A 75 -8.47 9.66 -15.97
CA VAL A 75 -8.34 9.05 -14.66
C VAL A 75 -8.43 10.13 -13.57
N ILE A 76 -7.70 11.23 -13.78
CA ILE A 76 -7.79 12.45 -12.98
C ILE A 76 -8.09 13.58 -13.95
N ALA A 77 -9.17 14.31 -13.73
CA ALA A 77 -9.54 15.51 -14.47
C ALA A 77 -8.55 16.66 -14.13
N PRO A 78 -8.53 17.78 -14.88
CA PRO A 78 -7.65 18.90 -14.57
C PRO A 78 -7.75 19.29 -13.10
N SER A 79 -6.66 19.10 -12.38
CA SER A 79 -6.57 19.22 -10.93
C SER A 79 -5.52 20.25 -10.54
N PRO A 80 -5.79 21.15 -9.59
CA PRO A 80 -4.86 22.20 -9.20
C PRO A 80 -3.59 21.62 -8.58
N LEU A 81 -2.47 22.32 -8.78
CA LEU A 81 -1.18 22.06 -8.18
C LEU A 81 -0.66 23.34 -7.48
N GLY A 82 0.33 23.17 -6.63
CA GLY A 82 1.08 24.27 -6.05
C GLY A 82 1.26 24.18 -4.54
N LEU A 83 2.05 25.11 -4.03
CA LEU A 83 2.34 25.29 -2.60
C LEU A 83 2.15 26.77 -2.23
N VAL A 84 1.77 27.04 -0.99
CA VAL A 84 1.84 28.37 -0.40
C VAL A 84 2.88 28.34 0.71
N THR A 85 3.85 29.24 0.64
CA THR A 85 4.89 29.39 1.64
C THR A 85 4.77 30.76 2.32
N GLU A 86 5.54 31.01 3.39
CA GLU A 86 5.62 32.33 4.03
C GLU A 86 6.12 33.41 3.07
N GLN A 87 6.89 33.05 2.05
CA GLN A 87 7.54 34.01 1.15
C GLN A 87 6.79 34.22 -0.17
N ALA A 88 5.97 33.24 -0.60
CA ALA A 88 5.30 33.29 -1.90
C ALA A 88 4.10 32.32 -1.99
N ASP A 89 3.11 32.72 -2.79
CA ASP A 89 2.07 31.86 -3.29
C ASP A 89 2.56 31.22 -4.61
N LEU A 90 2.94 29.94 -4.56
CA LEU A 90 3.44 29.17 -5.70
C LEU A 90 2.34 28.31 -6.34
N SER A 91 1.07 28.71 -6.20
CA SER A 91 -0.08 28.05 -6.84
C SER A 91 -0.64 28.84 -8.02
N LYS A 92 -0.14 30.06 -8.27
CA LYS A 92 -0.57 30.96 -9.34
C LYS A 92 0.55 31.90 -9.76
N GLY A 93 0.35 32.67 -10.83
CA GLY A 93 1.35 33.60 -11.37
C GLY A 93 2.62 32.90 -11.85
N LEU A 94 2.53 31.62 -12.22
CA LEU A 94 3.69 30.83 -12.59
C LEU A 94 3.94 30.89 -14.10
N GLU A 95 5.22 31.04 -14.46
CA GLU A 95 5.74 30.91 -15.82
C GLU A 95 6.73 29.76 -15.90
N LEU A 96 6.67 28.96 -16.98
CA LEU A 96 7.65 27.91 -17.22
C LEU A 96 8.97 28.51 -17.71
N THR A 97 10.03 28.29 -16.96
CA THR A 97 11.39 28.75 -17.31
C THR A 97 12.27 27.64 -17.88
N GLY A 98 11.85 26.39 -17.77
CA GLY A 98 12.59 25.28 -18.35
C GLY A 98 11.96 23.92 -18.06
N ARG A 99 12.22 22.96 -18.93
CA ARG A 99 11.79 21.56 -18.81
C ARG A 99 12.92 20.63 -19.16
N THR A 100 13.07 19.56 -18.38
CA THR A 100 13.99 18.45 -18.69
C THR A 100 13.28 17.12 -18.51
N THR A 101 13.66 16.12 -19.27
CA THR A 101 13.07 14.77 -19.19
C THR A 101 14.19 13.73 -19.17
N ARG A 102 14.02 12.67 -18.36
CA ARG A 102 14.94 11.53 -18.33
C ARG A 102 14.19 10.23 -18.03
N THR A 103 14.80 9.10 -18.36
CA THR A 103 14.34 7.78 -17.90
C THR A 103 15.00 7.45 -16.57
N VAL A 104 14.21 7.02 -15.60
CA VAL A 104 14.66 6.44 -14.32
C VAL A 104 14.46 4.94 -14.41
N THR A 105 15.50 4.16 -14.18
CA THR A 105 15.42 2.70 -14.11
C THR A 105 16.22 2.23 -12.92
N GLU A 106 15.55 1.51 -12.03
CA GLU A 106 16.17 0.94 -10.84
C GLU A 106 15.77 -0.54 -10.73
N ARG A 107 16.72 -1.36 -10.30
CA ARG A 107 16.49 -2.78 -9.97
C ARG A 107 16.87 -2.99 -8.52
N TYR A 108 16.00 -3.64 -7.77
CA TYR A 108 16.27 -3.94 -6.37
C TYR A 108 15.49 -5.17 -5.92
N THR A 109 15.92 -5.74 -4.81
CA THR A 109 15.26 -6.88 -4.16
C THR A 109 14.59 -6.39 -2.88
N SER A 110 13.32 -6.69 -2.71
CA SER A 110 12.57 -6.38 -1.49
C SER A 110 12.65 -7.53 -0.49
N THR A 111 12.70 -7.22 0.79
CA THR A 111 12.66 -8.21 1.88
C THR A 111 11.24 -8.70 2.17
N THR A 112 10.24 -7.85 1.93
CA THR A 112 8.80 -8.08 2.15
C THR A 112 7.99 -7.60 0.95
N GLY A 113 6.68 -7.72 1.01
CA GLY A 113 5.78 -7.16 0.01
C GLY A 113 5.35 -8.15 -1.07
N LYS A 114 4.67 -7.61 -2.08
CA LYS A 114 3.94 -8.37 -3.12
C LYS A 114 4.82 -9.16 -4.07
N SER A 115 6.05 -8.72 -4.29
CA SER A 115 7.04 -9.41 -5.13
C SER A 115 8.44 -9.12 -4.63
N ARG A 116 9.33 -10.09 -4.78
CA ARG A 116 10.70 -9.96 -4.32
C ARG A 116 11.55 -9.13 -5.27
N GLU A 117 11.58 -9.51 -6.53
CA GLU A 117 12.36 -8.81 -7.56
C GLU A 117 11.58 -7.62 -8.11
N ARG A 118 12.18 -6.45 -8.07
CA ARG A 118 11.57 -5.18 -8.45
C ARG A 118 12.32 -4.52 -9.61
N VAL A 119 11.57 -3.99 -10.56
CA VAL A 119 12.09 -3.21 -11.68
C VAL A 119 11.27 -1.94 -11.81
N ALA A 120 11.69 -0.87 -11.17
CA ALA A 120 11.11 0.45 -11.34
C ALA A 120 11.60 1.06 -12.66
N ARG A 121 10.69 1.39 -13.58
CA ARG A 121 11.00 2.06 -14.84
C ARG A 121 10.01 3.18 -15.08
N MET A 122 10.50 4.43 -15.10
CA MET A 122 9.68 5.64 -15.14
C MET A 122 10.27 6.67 -16.10
N THR A 123 9.42 7.48 -16.69
CA THR A 123 9.81 8.75 -17.29
C THR A 123 9.69 9.84 -16.22
N GLU A 124 10.76 10.57 -15.93
CA GLU A 124 10.76 11.72 -15.04
C GLU A 124 10.86 13.01 -15.86
N ALA A 125 9.92 13.92 -15.67
CA ALA A 125 9.99 15.28 -16.17
C ALA A 125 10.13 16.25 -15.00
N ARG A 126 11.03 17.23 -15.15
CA ARG A 126 11.22 18.36 -14.23
C ARG A 126 10.81 19.63 -14.92
N PHE A 127 9.78 20.28 -14.39
CA PHE A 127 9.32 21.59 -14.80
C PHE A 127 9.85 22.63 -13.82
N ARG A 128 10.50 23.67 -14.33
CA ARG A 128 11.01 24.79 -13.52
C ARG A 128 10.09 25.97 -13.74
N PHE A 129 9.43 26.40 -12.69
CA PHE A 129 8.53 27.54 -12.70
C PHE A 129 9.12 28.71 -11.92
N ARG A 130 8.66 29.90 -12.26
CA ARG A 130 8.97 31.12 -11.52
C ARG A 130 7.72 32.00 -11.48
N THR A 131 7.49 32.70 -10.33
CA THR A 131 6.50 33.76 -10.27
C THR A 131 7.05 35.07 -10.86
N THR A 132 6.18 36.02 -11.13
CA THR A 132 6.58 37.35 -11.60
C THR A 132 7.52 38.07 -10.62
N GLU A 133 7.40 37.81 -9.32
CA GLU A 133 8.27 38.31 -8.25
C GLU A 133 9.60 37.54 -8.14
N GLY A 134 9.77 36.47 -8.92
CA GLY A 134 11.01 35.73 -9.00
C GLY A 134 11.12 34.49 -8.07
N ALA A 135 10.07 34.18 -7.30
CA ALA A 135 10.03 32.97 -6.50
C ALA A 135 10.04 31.71 -7.38
N ARG A 136 10.73 30.63 -6.95
CA ARG A 136 10.98 29.43 -7.76
C ARG A 136 10.23 28.22 -7.21
N LEU A 137 9.66 27.44 -8.13
CA LEU A 137 9.07 26.15 -7.87
C LEU A 137 9.53 25.15 -8.95
N ASP A 138 10.09 24.03 -8.53
CA ASP A 138 10.27 22.91 -9.45
C ASP A 138 9.19 21.85 -9.17
N LEU A 139 8.51 21.41 -10.22
CA LEU A 139 7.59 20.26 -10.18
C LEU A 139 8.28 19.09 -10.86
N LEU A 140 8.45 17.99 -10.12
CA LEU A 140 8.87 16.71 -10.68
C LEU A 140 7.63 15.85 -10.92
N VAL A 141 7.52 15.29 -12.13
CA VAL A 141 6.47 14.34 -12.48
C VAL A 141 7.13 13.05 -12.94
N ARG A 142 6.76 11.93 -12.34
CA ARG A 142 7.16 10.58 -12.77
C ARG A 142 5.96 9.83 -13.31
N VAL A 143 6.17 9.17 -14.44
CA VAL A 143 5.13 8.33 -15.07
C VAL A 143 5.70 6.93 -15.28
N ALA A 144 5.10 5.95 -14.63
CA ALA A 144 5.36 4.52 -14.74
C ALA A 144 4.21 3.82 -15.48
N ARG A 145 4.37 2.53 -15.77
CA ARG A 145 3.32 1.71 -16.40
C ARG A 145 2.04 1.64 -15.55
N ASP A 146 2.19 1.65 -14.25
CA ASP A 146 1.16 1.46 -13.24
C ASP A 146 0.81 2.74 -12.46
N GLY A 147 1.26 3.92 -12.94
CA GLY A 147 0.81 5.16 -12.34
C GLY A 147 1.62 6.41 -12.64
N VAL A 148 1.17 7.49 -12.02
CA VAL A 148 1.75 8.83 -12.08
C VAL A 148 2.05 9.31 -10.67
N ALA A 149 3.15 10.00 -10.49
CA ALA A 149 3.46 10.66 -9.23
C ALA A 149 4.04 12.06 -9.49
N TYR A 150 3.78 12.99 -8.57
CA TYR A 150 4.41 14.30 -8.60
C TYR A 150 4.88 14.72 -7.21
N ARG A 151 5.87 15.60 -7.19
CA ARG A 151 6.36 16.28 -5.98
C ARG A 151 6.89 17.67 -6.30
N TYR A 152 6.94 18.49 -5.30
CA TYR A 152 7.54 19.81 -5.38
C TYR A 152 8.97 19.82 -4.84
N VAL A 153 9.80 20.70 -5.43
CA VAL A 153 11.16 20.97 -4.94
C VAL A 153 11.31 22.48 -4.79
N LEU A 154 11.60 22.89 -3.57
CA LEU A 154 11.82 24.28 -3.22
C LEU A 154 13.31 24.54 -2.95
N PRO A 155 13.87 25.66 -3.44
CA PRO A 155 15.22 26.07 -3.09
C PRO A 155 15.30 26.54 -1.62
N ARG A 156 16.50 26.83 -1.14
CA ARG A 156 16.70 27.44 0.17
C ARG A 156 16.08 28.84 0.22
N GLY A 157 15.55 29.23 1.39
CA GLY A 157 15.05 30.57 1.65
C GLY A 157 13.59 30.80 1.24
N THR A 158 12.81 29.74 0.99
CA THR A 158 11.38 29.86 0.66
C THR A 158 10.47 30.06 1.87
N GLY A 159 11.01 30.02 3.11
CA GLY A 159 10.21 30.01 4.33
C GLY A 159 9.49 28.67 4.55
N ASN A 160 8.68 28.60 5.58
CA ASN A 160 7.86 27.42 5.89
C ASN A 160 6.76 27.25 4.85
N VAL A 161 6.35 25.97 4.61
CA VAL A 161 5.19 25.66 3.78
C VAL A 161 3.94 25.80 4.65
N LEU A 162 3.04 26.72 4.29
CA LEU A 162 1.81 26.98 5.03
C LEU A 162 0.69 26.02 4.64
N ARG A 163 0.61 25.67 3.36
CA ARG A 163 -0.37 24.70 2.83
C ARG A 163 0.01 24.19 1.45
N GLU A 164 -0.55 23.06 1.09
CA GLU A 164 -0.52 22.53 -0.26
C GLU A 164 -1.81 22.95 -1.01
N ALA A 165 -1.66 23.44 -2.23
CA ALA A 165 -2.79 23.84 -3.08
C ALA A 165 -3.23 22.71 -4.03
N SER A 166 -2.65 21.54 -3.87
CA SER A 166 -2.95 20.36 -4.68
C SER A 166 -4.33 19.78 -4.37
N ALA A 167 -4.98 19.26 -5.40
CA ALA A 167 -6.19 18.45 -5.26
C ALA A 167 -6.23 17.34 -6.31
N PHE A 168 -7.21 16.45 -6.18
CA PHE A 168 -7.54 15.42 -7.16
C PHE A 168 -9.01 15.54 -7.53
N THR A 169 -9.27 16.02 -8.74
CA THR A 169 -10.62 16.10 -9.31
C THR A 169 -10.88 14.84 -10.11
N LEU A 170 -11.87 14.07 -9.71
CA LEU A 170 -12.27 12.84 -10.38
C LEU A 170 -13.32 13.15 -11.48
N PRO A 171 -13.39 12.37 -12.57
CA PRO A 171 -14.54 12.40 -13.45
C PRO A 171 -15.85 12.16 -12.68
N THR A 172 -16.94 12.83 -13.04
CA THR A 172 -18.18 12.86 -12.24
C THR A 172 -18.91 11.52 -12.13
N ASP A 173 -18.67 10.62 -13.06
CA ASP A 173 -19.21 9.25 -13.12
C ASP A 173 -18.31 8.22 -12.39
N SER A 174 -17.34 8.69 -11.60
CA SER A 174 -16.46 7.83 -10.82
C SER A 174 -17.11 7.36 -9.52
N GLN A 175 -16.72 6.15 -9.07
CA GLN A 175 -17.06 5.57 -7.77
C GLN A 175 -15.89 5.74 -6.79
N ALA A 176 -16.16 5.68 -5.48
CA ALA A 176 -15.14 5.78 -4.45
C ALA A 176 -15.18 4.61 -3.46
N VAL A 177 -14.01 4.13 -3.06
CA VAL A 177 -13.81 3.22 -1.91
C VAL A 177 -12.77 3.90 -1.00
N VAL A 178 -13.24 4.50 0.06
CA VAL A 178 -12.46 5.42 0.90
C VAL A 178 -12.76 5.19 2.38
N ASN A 179 -11.81 5.51 3.24
CA ASN A 179 -12.00 5.53 4.69
C ASN A 179 -11.81 6.95 5.25
N ALA A 180 -12.62 7.31 6.24
CA ALA A 180 -12.44 8.57 6.94
C ALA A 180 -11.04 8.63 7.58
N TYR A 181 -10.44 9.82 7.59
CA TYR A 181 -9.09 9.99 8.13
C TYR A 181 -9.10 10.01 9.66
N ARG A 182 -8.18 9.26 10.21
CA ARG A 182 -7.66 9.34 11.58
C ARG A 182 -6.18 9.00 11.50
N ALA A 183 -5.33 9.54 12.38
CA ALA A 183 -3.88 9.39 12.25
C ALA A 183 -3.38 7.93 12.30
N ASP A 184 -4.12 7.06 12.99
CA ASP A 184 -3.87 5.63 13.03
C ASP A 184 -4.39 4.86 11.80
N ASN A 185 -5.18 5.50 10.93
CA ASN A 185 -5.77 4.93 9.72
C ASN A 185 -6.67 3.68 9.94
N GLU A 186 -7.22 3.49 11.14
CA GLU A 186 -7.96 2.29 11.54
C GLU A 186 -9.47 2.35 11.26
N LEU A 187 -9.98 3.44 10.68
CA LEU A 187 -11.39 3.54 10.34
C LEU A 187 -11.73 2.70 9.09
N PRO A 188 -12.93 2.09 9.04
CA PRO A 188 -13.28 1.18 7.96
C PRO A 188 -13.48 1.90 6.62
N PHE A 189 -13.12 1.22 5.54
CA PHE A 189 -13.45 1.64 4.17
C PHE A 189 -14.94 1.53 3.91
N LYS A 190 -15.44 2.47 3.11
CA LYS A 190 -16.82 2.48 2.61
C LYS A 190 -16.82 2.71 1.11
N ARG A 191 -17.76 2.06 0.42
CA ARG A 191 -18.01 2.24 -1.00
C ARG A 191 -19.10 3.27 -1.22
N TYR A 192 -18.89 4.16 -2.19
CA TYR A 192 -19.84 5.14 -2.68
C TYR A 192 -19.97 5.02 -4.20
N GLU A 193 -21.19 4.97 -4.70
CA GLU A 193 -21.49 4.79 -6.14
C GLU A 193 -21.19 6.05 -6.96
N SER A 194 -20.96 7.19 -6.31
CA SER A 194 -20.43 8.41 -6.93
C SER A 194 -19.46 9.10 -5.97
N VAL A 195 -18.36 9.59 -6.52
CA VAL A 195 -17.34 10.37 -5.77
C VAL A 195 -17.94 11.58 -5.07
N ALA A 196 -18.98 12.20 -5.64
CA ALA A 196 -19.65 13.35 -5.06
C ALA A 196 -20.57 13.01 -3.88
N THR A 197 -21.01 11.75 -3.75
CA THR A 197 -21.93 11.34 -2.67
C THR A 197 -21.23 10.89 -1.38
N ALA A 198 -19.89 10.81 -1.39
CA ALA A 198 -19.14 10.64 -0.16
C ALA A 198 -19.42 11.84 0.78
N PRO A 199 -19.63 11.63 2.08
CA PRO A 199 -19.81 12.72 3.04
C PRO A 199 -18.67 13.75 3.02
N ALA A 200 -18.97 15.01 3.34
CA ALA A 200 -17.92 15.99 3.57
C ALA A 200 -17.06 15.57 4.77
N GLY A 201 -15.76 15.78 4.68
CA GLY A 201 -14.82 15.48 5.76
C GLY A 201 -13.43 15.04 5.27
N PRO A 202 -12.56 14.67 6.21
CA PRO A 202 -11.23 14.18 5.90
C PRO A 202 -11.23 12.68 5.56
N TYR A 203 -10.42 12.28 4.56
CA TYR A 203 -10.20 10.91 4.11
C TYR A 203 -8.72 10.57 4.06
N SER A 204 -8.36 9.33 4.35
CA SER A 204 -6.98 8.86 4.30
C SER A 204 -6.43 8.82 2.87
N MET A 205 -5.13 9.03 2.71
CA MET A 205 -4.44 8.89 1.41
C MET A 205 -4.12 7.41 1.11
N GLN A 206 -5.15 6.62 1.01
CA GLN A 206 -5.25 5.26 0.48
C GLN A 206 -6.61 5.10 -0.21
N ALA A 207 -7.03 6.20 -0.86
CA ALA A 207 -8.34 6.37 -1.46
C ALA A 207 -8.38 5.77 -2.87
N LEU A 208 -9.26 4.80 -3.09
CA LEU A 208 -9.42 4.13 -4.37
C LEU A 208 -10.67 4.69 -5.10
N PHE A 209 -10.49 5.03 -6.35
CA PHE A 209 -11.56 5.50 -7.24
C PHE A 209 -11.64 4.61 -8.48
N ASN A 210 -12.85 4.26 -8.89
CA ASN A 210 -13.11 3.61 -10.17
C ASN A 210 -13.60 4.69 -11.14
N THR A 211 -12.80 4.99 -12.16
CA THR A 211 -13.01 6.08 -13.13
C THR A 211 -13.21 5.53 -14.53
N PRO A 212 -13.71 6.31 -15.51
CA PRO A 212 -13.79 5.87 -16.91
C PRO A 212 -12.45 5.40 -17.49
N GLY A 213 -11.33 6.00 -17.07
CA GLY A 213 -9.98 5.61 -17.49
C GLY A 213 -9.40 4.40 -16.75
N GLY A 214 -10.12 3.83 -15.79
CA GLY A 214 -9.69 2.73 -14.92
C GLY A 214 -9.60 3.14 -13.45
N TYR A 215 -9.06 2.27 -12.62
CA TYR A 215 -8.88 2.57 -11.20
C TYR A 215 -7.78 3.60 -10.96
N ALA A 216 -7.95 4.40 -9.91
CA ALA A 216 -6.97 5.34 -9.38
C ALA A 216 -6.87 5.18 -7.85
N LEU A 217 -5.74 4.73 -7.33
CA LEU A 217 -5.46 4.73 -5.91
C LEU A 217 -4.58 5.94 -5.59
N ILE A 218 -5.11 6.87 -4.82
CA ILE A 218 -4.37 8.06 -4.36
C ILE A 218 -3.60 7.70 -3.08
N ALA A 219 -2.30 7.95 -3.09
CA ALA A 219 -1.40 7.62 -2.00
C ALA A 219 -0.25 8.63 -1.87
N GLU A 220 0.57 8.46 -0.84
CA GLU A 220 1.85 9.15 -0.64
C GLU A 220 3.01 8.16 -0.75
N SER A 221 4.20 8.68 -1.11
CA SER A 221 5.45 7.95 -0.99
C SER A 221 6.61 8.87 -0.61
N ASP A 222 7.65 8.31 -0.01
CA ASP A 222 8.84 9.04 0.48
C ASP A 222 8.46 10.13 1.53
N LEU A 223 7.51 9.79 2.42
CA LEU A 223 7.25 10.61 3.59
C LEU A 223 8.32 10.35 4.64
N ASN A 224 8.99 11.41 5.03
CA ASN A 224 10.08 11.39 6.00
C ASN A 224 10.03 12.64 6.88
N GLY A 225 10.93 12.79 7.84
CA GLY A 225 10.94 13.89 8.81
C GLY A 225 11.08 15.32 8.23
N SER A 226 11.24 15.49 6.92
CA SER A 226 11.24 16.80 6.27
C SER A 226 9.84 17.34 6.01
N TYR A 227 8.79 16.53 6.17
CA TYR A 227 7.40 16.87 5.89
C TYR A 227 6.44 16.22 6.88
N ALA A 228 5.19 16.66 6.93
CA ALA A 228 4.11 15.99 7.66
C ALA A 228 3.30 15.08 6.72
N GLY A 229 2.56 14.12 7.28
CA GLY A 229 1.57 13.35 6.55
C GLY A 229 0.45 14.23 6.03
N ALA A 230 -0.20 13.79 4.97
CA ALA A 230 -1.34 14.46 4.39
C ALA A 230 -2.56 13.55 4.35
N HIS A 231 -3.72 14.19 4.31
CA HIS A 231 -5.02 13.55 4.09
C HIS A 231 -5.78 14.30 2.98
N LEU A 232 -6.89 13.74 2.56
CA LEU A 232 -7.76 14.34 1.56
C LEU A 232 -8.96 14.99 2.24
N THR A 233 -9.23 16.26 1.98
CA THR A 233 -10.45 16.93 2.43
C THR A 233 -11.46 16.99 1.30
N HIS A 234 -12.66 16.50 1.55
CA HIS A 234 -13.77 16.44 0.59
C HIS A 234 -14.92 17.34 1.04
N GLU A 235 -15.49 18.08 0.10
CA GLU A 235 -16.72 18.84 0.28
C GLU A 235 -17.90 18.06 -0.32
N ALA A 236 -19.05 18.08 0.35
CA ALA A 236 -20.25 17.40 -0.15
C ALA A 236 -20.62 17.84 -1.57
N ASN A 237 -21.04 16.90 -2.41
CA ASN A 237 -21.43 17.11 -3.80
C ASN A 237 -20.30 17.62 -4.72
N SER A 238 -19.05 17.46 -4.31
CA SER A 238 -17.88 17.82 -5.10
C SER A 238 -17.20 16.57 -5.67
N PRO A 239 -16.68 16.59 -6.91
CA PRO A 239 -15.82 15.53 -7.41
C PRO A 239 -14.34 15.72 -6.99
N THR A 240 -14.04 16.72 -6.19
CA THR A 240 -12.67 17.14 -5.86
C THR A 240 -12.31 16.80 -4.42
N TYR A 241 -11.14 16.16 -4.26
CA TYR A 241 -10.52 15.82 -3.00
C TYR A 241 -9.24 16.65 -2.85
N LYS A 242 -9.22 17.60 -1.90
CA LYS A 242 -8.11 18.54 -1.66
C LYS A 242 -7.07 17.89 -0.75
N VAL A 243 -5.80 18.14 -1.01
CA VAL A 243 -4.71 17.74 -0.10
C VAL A 243 -4.64 18.70 1.08
N SER A 244 -4.76 18.17 2.29
CA SER A 244 -4.60 18.90 3.55
C SER A 244 -3.45 18.29 4.36
N LEU A 245 -2.66 19.15 4.99
CA LEU A 245 -1.56 18.72 5.87
C LEU A 245 -2.10 18.35 7.25
N TRP A 246 -1.33 17.61 8.03
CA TRP A 246 -1.64 17.27 9.40
C TRP A 246 -2.04 18.52 10.21
N ASN A 247 -3.26 18.53 10.76
CA ASN A 247 -3.83 19.63 11.57
C ASN A 247 -3.70 21.03 10.94
N ASP A 248 -3.51 21.12 9.61
CA ASP A 248 -3.18 22.37 8.91
C ASP A 248 -1.93 23.09 9.47
N GLU A 249 -1.03 22.35 10.12
CA GLU A 249 0.20 22.89 10.68
C GLU A 249 1.21 23.23 9.58
N PRO A 250 1.89 24.37 9.66
CA PRO A 250 2.96 24.72 8.74
C PRO A 250 4.13 23.73 8.80
N ILE A 251 4.70 23.39 7.66
CA ILE A 251 5.90 22.57 7.57
C ILE A 251 7.14 23.45 7.75
N ALA A 252 7.90 23.18 8.80
CA ALA A 252 9.17 23.85 9.03
C ALA A 252 10.22 23.41 8.00
N VAL A 253 10.74 24.37 7.23
CA VAL A 253 11.70 24.12 6.15
C VAL A 253 13.09 24.57 6.53
N GLN A 254 14.02 23.63 6.65
CA GLN A 254 15.44 23.89 6.87
C GLN A 254 16.23 23.62 5.58
N GLY A 255 16.56 24.66 4.84
CA GLY A 255 17.31 24.54 3.61
C GLY A 255 16.45 24.38 2.35
N SER A 256 16.77 23.46 1.46
CA SER A 256 15.93 23.08 0.32
C SER A 256 14.96 21.98 0.71
N LEU A 257 13.75 21.99 0.17
CA LEU A 257 12.73 21.00 0.44
C LEU A 257 12.44 20.14 -0.79
N LYS A 258 12.24 18.86 -0.58
CA LYS A 258 11.52 17.96 -1.48
C LYS A 258 10.32 17.44 -0.71
N THR A 259 9.10 17.70 -1.22
CA THR A 259 7.89 17.15 -0.60
C THR A 259 7.81 15.63 -0.82
N PRO A 260 6.99 14.89 -0.08
CA PRO A 260 6.61 13.53 -0.44
C PRO A 260 6.03 13.47 -1.87
N TRP A 261 6.05 12.30 -2.48
CA TRP A 261 5.36 12.08 -3.73
C TRP A 261 3.85 11.97 -3.48
N ARG A 262 3.05 12.72 -4.24
CA ARG A 262 1.63 12.49 -4.42
C ARG A 262 1.49 11.48 -5.53
N THR A 263 0.94 10.31 -5.22
CA THR A 263 0.98 9.13 -6.07
C THR A 263 -0.43 8.76 -6.52
N ILE A 264 -0.58 8.50 -7.81
CA ILE A 264 -1.80 8.01 -8.44
C ILE A 264 -1.45 6.66 -9.06
N VAL A 265 -1.66 5.57 -8.33
CA VAL A 265 -1.53 4.22 -8.90
C VAL A 265 -2.73 3.98 -9.81
N THR A 266 -2.53 3.71 -11.09
CA THR A 266 -3.64 3.61 -12.05
C THR A 266 -3.49 2.49 -13.06
N GLY A 267 -4.61 1.88 -13.41
CA GLY A 267 -4.71 0.78 -14.34
C GLY A 267 -6.07 0.09 -14.27
N ASP A 268 -6.14 -1.14 -14.79
CA ASP A 268 -7.17 -2.08 -14.38
C ASP A 268 -6.95 -2.52 -12.91
N LEU A 269 -7.90 -3.22 -12.34
CA LEU A 269 -7.82 -3.63 -10.95
C LEU A 269 -6.59 -4.52 -10.67
N THR A 270 -6.20 -5.35 -11.64
CA THR A 270 -4.97 -6.17 -11.55
C THR A 270 -3.73 -5.28 -11.44
N THR A 271 -3.60 -4.30 -12.31
CA THR A 271 -2.48 -3.35 -12.30
C THR A 271 -2.36 -2.62 -10.96
N VAL A 272 -3.48 -2.12 -10.43
CA VAL A 272 -3.48 -1.41 -9.13
C VAL A 272 -3.11 -2.34 -8.00
N THR A 273 -3.71 -3.52 -7.93
CA THR A 273 -3.47 -4.50 -6.84
C THR A 273 -2.02 -4.99 -6.81
N GLU A 274 -1.44 -5.24 -7.98
CA GLU A 274 -0.08 -5.78 -8.14
C GLU A 274 1.00 -4.68 -8.17
N SER A 275 0.61 -3.38 -8.22
CA SER A 275 1.53 -2.25 -8.30
C SER A 275 2.52 -2.20 -7.14
N THR A 276 3.74 -1.78 -7.43
CA THR A 276 4.81 -1.51 -6.47
C THR A 276 5.24 -0.05 -6.48
N LEU A 277 4.47 0.82 -7.15
CA LEU A 277 4.83 2.20 -7.43
C LEU A 277 5.14 3.01 -6.15
N VAL A 278 4.41 2.77 -5.05
CA VAL A 278 4.65 3.47 -3.78
C VAL A 278 6.06 3.19 -3.26
N ASP A 279 6.51 1.94 -3.29
CA ASP A 279 7.88 1.57 -2.92
C ASP A 279 8.89 2.07 -3.96
N ASP A 280 8.58 1.94 -5.26
CA ASP A 280 9.48 2.31 -6.36
C ASP A 280 9.82 3.80 -6.39
N LEU A 281 8.98 4.65 -5.79
CA LEU A 281 9.19 6.09 -5.65
C LEU A 281 10.06 6.46 -4.43
N ALA A 282 10.10 5.61 -3.41
CA ALA A 282 10.88 5.83 -2.19
C ALA A 282 12.38 5.70 -2.43
N PRO A 283 13.22 6.32 -1.60
CA PRO A 283 14.68 6.19 -1.69
C PRO A 283 15.16 4.75 -1.54
N PRO A 284 16.32 4.41 -2.08
CA PRO A 284 16.99 3.13 -1.83
C PRO A 284 17.22 2.88 -0.35
N SER A 285 17.41 1.60 0.00
CA SER A 285 17.69 1.17 1.37
C SER A 285 18.85 1.93 2.01
N LYS A 286 18.64 2.41 3.23
CA LYS A 286 19.68 2.96 4.11
C LYS A 286 20.41 1.86 4.90
N VAL A 287 19.87 0.63 4.92
CA VAL A 287 20.47 -0.55 5.57
C VAL A 287 21.30 -1.31 4.54
N ARG A 288 22.62 -1.37 4.73
CA ARG A 288 23.54 -2.03 3.78
C ARG A 288 23.49 -3.55 3.86
N ASP A 289 23.56 -4.08 5.07
CA ASP A 289 23.44 -5.52 5.31
C ASP A 289 22.01 -5.84 5.77
N THR A 290 21.27 -6.51 4.91
CA THR A 290 19.89 -6.96 5.18
C THR A 290 19.83 -8.47 5.51
N SER A 291 20.96 -9.14 5.66
CA SER A 291 21.02 -10.60 5.88
C SER A 291 20.37 -11.05 7.18
N TRP A 292 20.31 -10.16 8.19
CA TRP A 292 19.68 -10.41 9.48
C TRP A 292 18.16 -10.22 9.45
N ILE A 293 17.61 -9.55 8.42
CA ILE A 293 16.18 -9.31 8.26
C ILE A 293 15.52 -10.59 7.75
N LYS A 294 14.74 -11.24 8.59
CA LYS A 294 14.06 -12.50 8.27
C LYS A 294 12.55 -12.32 8.43
N PRO A 295 11.78 -12.31 7.35
CA PRO A 295 10.32 -12.34 7.43
C PRO A 295 9.81 -13.71 7.87
N GLY A 296 8.56 -13.78 8.34
CA GLY A 296 7.90 -15.04 8.68
C GLY A 296 6.66 -14.89 9.54
N PRO A 297 5.87 -15.97 9.70
CA PRO A 297 4.76 -15.99 10.62
C PRO A 297 5.23 -15.90 12.08
N ALA A 298 4.40 -15.27 12.91
CA ALA A 298 4.61 -15.11 14.34
C ALA A 298 3.33 -15.47 15.11
N LEU A 299 3.47 -16.10 16.28
CA LEU A 299 2.37 -16.24 17.21
C LEU A 299 2.29 -14.99 18.08
N TRP A 300 1.16 -14.29 18.02
CA TRP A 300 0.98 -13.04 18.75
C TRP A 300 0.09 -13.24 19.97
N THR A 301 0.55 -12.79 21.12
CA THR A 301 -0.02 -13.21 22.40
C THR A 301 -1.09 -12.27 22.96
N TRP A 302 -1.33 -11.09 22.37
CA TRP A 302 -2.33 -10.15 22.88
C TRP A 302 -3.76 -10.67 22.78
N LEU A 303 -4.25 -10.98 21.57
CA LEU A 303 -5.59 -11.56 21.41
C LEU A 303 -5.69 -12.98 21.97
N ALA A 304 -4.58 -13.73 21.96
CA ALA A 304 -4.54 -15.10 22.43
C ALA A 304 -4.55 -15.23 23.96
N GLY A 305 -3.92 -14.34 24.71
CA GLY A 305 -3.73 -14.46 26.16
C GLY A 305 -3.90 -13.16 26.95
N GLY A 306 -4.02 -12.03 26.27
CA GLY A 306 -4.29 -10.72 26.87
C GLY A 306 -3.26 -10.31 27.93
N LYS A 307 -3.75 -9.53 28.90
CA LYS A 307 -2.94 -8.98 29.99
C LYS A 307 -2.23 -10.03 30.82
N GLU A 308 -2.87 -11.17 31.07
CA GLU A 308 -2.29 -12.25 31.87
C GLU A 308 -1.07 -12.87 31.19
N ALA A 309 -1.14 -13.10 29.87
CA ALA A 309 0.00 -13.60 29.12
C ALA A 309 1.15 -12.60 29.11
N GLY A 310 0.88 -11.29 28.95
CA GLY A 310 1.90 -10.24 28.93
C GLY A 310 2.77 -10.16 30.21
N GLN A 311 2.27 -10.64 31.34
CA GLN A 311 3.00 -10.66 32.63
C GLN A 311 3.48 -12.06 33.03
N SER A 312 3.31 -13.11 32.22
CA SER A 312 3.56 -14.49 32.63
C SER A 312 4.61 -15.20 31.77
N LEU A 313 5.80 -15.37 32.30
CA LEU A 313 6.84 -16.20 31.68
C LEU A 313 6.34 -17.63 31.34
N THR A 314 5.54 -18.22 32.26
CA THR A 314 5.00 -19.56 32.04
C THR A 314 4.05 -19.63 30.85
N ALA A 315 3.21 -18.60 30.70
CA ALA A 315 2.33 -18.49 29.53
C ALA A 315 3.14 -18.31 28.25
N GLN A 316 4.12 -17.41 28.26
CA GLN A 316 4.95 -17.16 27.08
C GLN A 316 5.76 -18.39 26.64
N LYS A 317 6.28 -19.18 27.57
CA LYS A 317 6.93 -20.45 27.24
C LYS A 317 6.01 -21.43 26.51
N LYS A 318 4.72 -21.49 26.85
CA LYS A 318 3.74 -22.32 26.10
C LYS A 318 3.55 -21.83 24.66
N TYR A 319 3.51 -20.52 24.45
CA TYR A 319 3.41 -19.94 23.11
C TYR A 319 4.68 -20.19 22.29
N VAL A 320 5.87 -20.07 22.90
CA VAL A 320 7.15 -20.46 22.28
C VAL A 320 7.15 -21.93 21.88
N ASP A 321 6.70 -22.83 22.78
CA ASP A 321 6.63 -24.25 22.49
C ASP A 321 5.73 -24.53 21.29
N TYR A 322 4.56 -23.91 21.25
CA TYR A 322 3.62 -24.05 20.15
C TYR A 322 4.20 -23.51 18.84
N ALA A 323 4.80 -22.32 18.84
CA ALA A 323 5.45 -21.75 17.66
C ALA A 323 6.56 -22.67 17.13
N ALA A 324 7.40 -23.23 18.03
CA ALA A 324 8.46 -24.16 17.67
C ALA A 324 7.91 -25.45 17.02
N GLU A 325 6.86 -26.06 17.61
CA GLU A 325 6.19 -27.24 17.05
C GLU A 325 5.60 -26.99 15.67
N ARG A 326 5.07 -25.77 15.42
CA ARG A 326 4.49 -25.35 14.11
C ARG A 326 5.54 -24.81 13.14
N LYS A 327 6.82 -24.73 13.55
CA LYS A 327 7.93 -24.16 12.75
C LYS A 327 7.70 -22.68 12.42
N TRP A 328 6.95 -21.96 13.25
CA TRP A 328 6.82 -20.53 13.13
C TRP A 328 8.05 -19.85 13.76
N PRO A 329 8.75 -18.99 13.00
CA PRO A 329 10.05 -18.47 13.44
C PRO A 329 9.96 -17.45 14.56
N TYR A 330 8.77 -16.95 14.92
CA TYR A 330 8.63 -15.88 15.90
C TYR A 330 7.46 -16.08 16.87
N GLU A 331 7.65 -15.49 18.04
CA GLU A 331 6.62 -15.15 19.02
C GLU A 331 6.67 -13.63 19.25
N VAL A 332 5.51 -12.99 19.41
CA VAL A 332 5.40 -11.58 19.78
C VAL A 332 4.77 -11.46 21.15
N VAL A 333 5.60 -11.13 22.15
CA VAL A 333 5.19 -10.80 23.51
C VAL A 333 4.62 -9.39 23.53
N ASP A 334 3.32 -9.27 23.78
CA ASP A 334 2.65 -7.99 23.83
C ASP A 334 2.81 -7.26 25.17
N ALA A 335 2.05 -6.20 25.43
CA ALA A 335 2.14 -5.32 26.59
C ALA A 335 2.15 -6.06 27.94
N GLY A 336 2.89 -5.55 28.90
CA GLY A 336 2.91 -6.06 30.30
C GLY A 336 4.26 -6.58 30.77
N TRP A 337 5.17 -7.01 29.90
CA TRP A 337 6.42 -7.69 30.24
C TRP A 337 7.44 -6.81 31.02
N TYR A 338 7.33 -5.49 30.94
CA TYR A 338 8.15 -4.52 31.68
C TYR A 338 7.38 -3.77 32.76
N TYR A 339 6.14 -4.20 33.04
CA TYR A 339 5.37 -3.64 34.16
C TYR A 339 5.70 -4.33 35.47
N LYS A 340 5.43 -3.65 36.58
CA LYS A 340 5.53 -4.27 37.89
C LYS A 340 4.60 -5.49 37.99
N PRO A 341 5.06 -6.60 38.59
CA PRO A 341 4.23 -7.78 38.73
C PRO A 341 2.90 -7.47 39.44
N GLY A 342 1.79 -7.80 38.79
CA GLY A 342 0.44 -7.57 39.30
C GLY A 342 -0.10 -6.13 39.14
N GLU A 343 0.71 -5.17 38.68
CA GLU A 343 0.30 -3.78 38.44
C GLU A 343 0.28 -3.51 36.91
N TRP A 344 -0.91 -3.34 36.36
CA TRP A 344 -1.05 -3.02 34.94
C TRP A 344 -0.75 -1.53 34.69
N ASP A 345 -0.06 -1.22 33.59
CA ASP A 345 0.38 0.12 33.18
C ASP A 345 1.36 0.83 34.12
N VAL A 346 1.93 0.12 35.08
CA VAL A 346 2.96 0.65 35.99
C VAL A 346 4.31 0.07 35.59
N ILE A 347 5.15 0.89 34.95
CA ILE A 347 6.51 0.48 34.55
C ILE A 347 7.32 0.12 35.80
N ASP A 348 7.97 -1.05 35.78
CA ASP A 348 8.97 -1.39 36.79
C ASP A 348 10.24 -0.55 36.54
N PRO A 349 10.66 0.33 37.47
CA PRO A 349 11.87 1.14 37.29
C PRO A 349 13.13 0.27 37.14
N ASP A 350 13.10 -0.93 37.67
CA ASP A 350 14.19 -1.90 37.65
C ASP A 350 13.98 -3.02 36.61
N TRP A 351 13.11 -2.79 35.59
CA TRP A 351 12.73 -3.78 34.59
C TRP A 351 13.93 -4.46 33.92
N ARG A 352 15.07 -3.77 33.77
CA ARG A 352 16.29 -4.35 33.18
C ARG A 352 16.87 -5.47 34.02
N THR A 353 16.72 -5.38 35.36
CA THR A 353 17.25 -6.33 36.31
C THR A 353 16.22 -7.40 36.70
N ASN A 354 14.95 -6.98 36.82
CA ASN A 354 13.87 -7.85 37.31
C ASN A 354 13.18 -8.64 36.16
N SER A 355 13.43 -8.27 34.90
CA SER A 355 12.71 -8.87 33.77
C SER A 355 13.03 -10.36 33.58
N TRP A 356 11.99 -11.13 33.39
CA TRP A 356 12.07 -12.52 32.93
C TRP A 356 12.36 -12.65 31.42
N MET A 357 12.38 -11.54 30.66
CA MET A 357 12.59 -11.55 29.21
C MET A 357 13.89 -12.22 28.77
N PRO A 358 15.07 -12.01 29.45
CA PRO A 358 16.30 -12.71 29.06
C PRO A 358 16.19 -14.24 29.18
N GLU A 359 15.39 -14.74 30.14
CA GLU A 359 15.14 -16.17 30.29
C GLU A 359 14.28 -16.69 29.11
N LEU A 360 13.19 -15.99 28.80
CA LEU A 360 12.33 -16.35 27.65
C LEU A 360 13.11 -16.36 26.33
N VAL A 361 13.91 -15.32 26.08
CA VAL A 361 14.71 -15.23 24.83
C VAL A 361 15.68 -16.39 24.70
N ARG A 362 16.37 -16.78 25.77
CA ARG A 362 17.25 -17.97 25.75
C ARG A 362 16.47 -19.26 25.53
N TYR A 363 15.31 -19.41 26.18
CA TYR A 363 14.43 -20.55 26.02
C TYR A 363 13.92 -20.69 24.59
N ALA A 364 13.46 -19.59 24.01
CA ALA A 364 12.95 -19.52 22.62
C ALA A 364 14.06 -19.80 21.60
N ALA A 365 15.23 -19.19 21.78
CA ALA A 365 16.38 -19.40 20.90
C ALA A 365 16.85 -20.86 20.86
N ALA A 366 16.82 -21.58 22.00
CA ALA A 366 17.14 -23.01 22.07
C ALA A 366 16.15 -23.89 21.26
N LYS A 367 14.95 -23.36 20.95
CA LYS A 367 13.91 -24.02 20.16
C LYS A 367 13.80 -23.47 18.71
N GLY A 368 14.69 -22.54 18.35
CA GLY A 368 14.70 -21.92 17.01
C GLY A 368 13.64 -20.81 16.83
N VAL A 369 13.05 -20.31 17.90
CA VAL A 369 12.04 -19.23 17.88
C VAL A 369 12.69 -17.91 18.30
N GLY A 370 12.46 -16.85 17.52
CA GLY A 370 12.85 -15.48 17.85
C GLY A 370 11.75 -14.76 18.62
N VAL A 371 12.11 -14.01 19.66
CA VAL A 371 11.16 -13.22 20.44
C VAL A 371 11.16 -11.79 19.93
N GLN A 372 9.97 -11.23 19.69
CA GLN A 372 9.73 -9.81 19.48
C GLN A 372 8.92 -9.27 20.66
N VAL A 373 9.07 -7.99 20.99
CA VAL A 373 8.44 -7.40 22.17
C VAL A 373 7.69 -6.12 21.87
N TRP A 374 6.58 -5.90 22.54
CA TRP A 374 5.81 -4.67 22.48
C TRP A 374 6.45 -3.56 23.33
N LEU A 375 6.41 -2.33 22.81
CA LEU A 375 6.83 -1.10 23.49
C LEU A 375 5.82 0.02 23.23
N HIS A 376 5.47 0.77 24.26
CA HIS A 376 4.80 2.05 24.07
C HIS A 376 5.79 3.08 23.50
N TYR A 377 5.41 3.83 22.45
CA TYR A 377 6.33 4.75 21.77
C TYR A 377 6.99 5.79 22.69
N THR A 378 6.30 6.19 23.76
CA THR A 378 6.82 7.18 24.73
C THR A 378 8.11 6.76 25.41
N LEU A 379 8.38 5.46 25.51
CA LEU A 379 9.66 4.93 26.03
C LEU A 379 10.84 5.25 25.11
N LEU A 380 10.56 5.57 23.86
CA LEU A 380 11.55 5.80 22.80
C LEU A 380 11.56 7.25 22.30
N THR A 381 10.91 8.20 22.98
CA THR A 381 10.88 9.61 22.56
C THR A 381 12.20 10.32 22.87
N ASP A 382 12.74 10.12 24.07
CA ASP A 382 14.06 10.63 24.42
C ASP A 382 15.16 9.80 23.74
N PRO A 383 16.13 10.42 23.04
CA PRO A 383 17.19 9.68 22.32
C PRO A 383 18.08 8.83 23.22
N VAL A 384 18.33 9.24 24.46
CA VAL A 384 19.17 8.51 25.40
C VAL A 384 18.43 7.28 25.93
N GLU A 385 17.17 7.45 26.29
CA GLU A 385 16.32 6.34 26.73
C GLU A 385 16.05 5.37 25.57
N ARG A 386 15.78 5.88 24.35
CA ARG A 386 15.65 5.05 23.15
C ARG A 386 16.87 4.15 22.94
N GLU A 387 18.08 4.69 23.04
CA GLU A 387 19.31 3.92 22.92
C GLU A 387 19.44 2.87 24.01
N LYS A 388 19.12 3.21 25.29
CA LYS A 388 19.14 2.26 26.40
C LYS A 388 18.15 1.12 26.23
N TRP A 389 16.90 1.42 25.81
CA TRP A 389 15.90 0.39 25.55
C TRP A 389 16.36 -0.56 24.46
N LEU A 390 16.69 -0.05 23.28
CA LEU A 390 17.01 -0.86 22.12
C LEU A 390 18.30 -1.65 22.28
N SER A 391 19.36 -1.06 22.86
CA SER A 391 20.61 -1.77 23.12
C SER A 391 20.43 -2.89 24.16
N THR A 392 19.61 -2.66 25.20
CA THR A 392 19.30 -3.68 26.19
C THR A 392 18.57 -4.87 25.56
N LEU A 393 17.52 -4.61 24.76
CA LEU A 393 16.77 -5.65 24.05
C LEU A 393 17.65 -6.45 23.09
N ALA A 394 18.48 -5.76 22.33
CA ALA A 394 19.42 -6.41 21.42
C ALA A 394 20.45 -7.27 22.20
N SER A 395 20.95 -6.80 23.34
CA SER A 395 21.88 -7.55 24.19
C SER A 395 21.26 -8.84 24.76
N TRP A 396 19.96 -8.86 25.00
CA TRP A 396 19.22 -10.06 25.41
C TRP A 396 18.96 -11.03 24.25
N GLY A 397 19.10 -10.56 23.00
CA GLY A 397 18.86 -11.37 21.80
C GLY A 397 17.46 -11.27 21.24
N VAL A 398 16.67 -10.28 21.67
CA VAL A 398 15.37 -9.93 21.09
C VAL A 398 15.53 -9.66 19.60
N LYS A 399 14.58 -10.10 18.78
CA LYS A 399 14.65 -10.02 17.31
C LYS A 399 13.91 -8.83 16.72
N GLY A 400 12.99 -8.24 17.46
CA GLY A 400 12.22 -7.11 16.95
C GLY A 400 11.37 -6.43 18.00
N VAL A 401 10.80 -5.30 17.62
CA VAL A 401 9.94 -4.47 18.46
C VAL A 401 8.64 -4.14 17.74
N LYS A 402 7.51 -4.35 18.43
CA LYS A 402 6.22 -3.78 18.10
C LYS A 402 6.10 -2.47 18.86
N ILE A 403 6.11 -1.33 18.16
CA ILE A 403 6.05 0.01 18.76
C ILE A 403 4.66 0.57 18.50
N ASP A 404 3.99 1.04 19.56
CA ASP A 404 2.55 1.31 19.52
C ASP A 404 2.17 2.72 20.00
N PHE A 405 0.98 3.20 19.58
CA PHE A 405 0.32 4.44 19.99
C PHE A 405 0.97 5.75 19.51
N MET A 406 1.57 5.77 18.33
CA MET A 406 2.10 7.02 17.76
C MET A 406 1.03 8.06 17.46
N ASP A 407 -0.13 7.66 16.98
CA ASP A 407 -1.36 8.44 16.75
C ASP A 407 -1.15 9.86 16.19
N SER A 408 -0.15 10.07 15.37
CA SER A 408 0.20 11.36 14.79
C SER A 408 0.95 11.21 13.47
N GLU A 409 0.67 12.12 12.54
CA GLU A 409 1.41 12.31 11.29
C GLU A 409 2.07 13.70 11.22
N SER A 410 2.28 14.37 12.35
CA SER A 410 3.00 15.64 12.41
C SER A 410 4.43 15.50 11.87
N GLN A 411 5.02 16.62 11.41
CA GLN A 411 6.42 16.61 10.95
C GLN A 411 7.38 16.14 12.06
N GLU A 412 7.11 16.47 13.32
CA GLU A 412 7.88 16.02 14.46
C GLU A 412 7.79 14.50 14.62
N ARG A 413 6.58 13.93 14.48
CA ARG A 413 6.38 12.47 14.54
C ARG A 413 7.08 11.76 13.38
N MET A 414 7.07 12.33 12.18
CA MET A 414 7.80 11.75 11.04
C MET A 414 9.32 11.76 11.26
N ARG A 415 9.89 12.79 11.92
CA ARG A 415 11.30 12.77 12.33
C ARG A 415 11.57 11.68 13.36
N TRP A 416 10.69 11.53 14.34
CA TRP A 416 10.80 10.45 15.32
C TRP A 416 10.82 9.06 14.66
N TYR A 417 9.96 8.80 13.65
CA TYR A 417 10.00 7.54 12.89
C TYR A 417 11.39 7.30 12.26
N GLU A 418 11.96 8.30 11.61
CA GLU A 418 13.30 8.19 10.99
C GLU A 418 14.38 7.87 12.05
N GLU A 419 14.37 8.56 13.19
CA GLU A 419 15.32 8.35 14.28
C GLU A 419 15.16 6.97 14.94
N ALA A 420 13.93 6.52 15.15
CA ALA A 420 13.64 5.20 15.69
C ALA A 420 14.08 4.09 14.73
N LEU A 421 13.87 4.29 13.42
CA LEU A 421 14.29 3.35 12.39
C LEU A 421 15.81 3.29 12.23
N GLU A 422 16.50 4.41 12.34
CA GLU A 422 17.96 4.43 12.37
C GLU A 422 18.51 3.66 13.60
N ALA A 423 17.92 3.86 14.77
CA ALA A 423 18.32 3.18 15.98
C ALA A 423 18.05 1.67 15.93
N THR A 424 16.85 1.26 15.48
CA THR A 424 16.51 -0.17 15.35
C THR A 424 17.38 -0.88 14.32
N ALA A 425 17.74 -0.22 13.21
CA ALA A 425 18.67 -0.76 12.22
C ALA A 425 20.06 -0.99 12.80
N ARG A 426 20.59 -0.06 13.62
CA ARG A 426 21.90 -0.23 14.30
C ARG A 426 21.92 -1.43 15.22
N HIS A 427 20.79 -1.70 15.88
CA HIS A 427 20.64 -2.82 16.84
C HIS A 427 20.12 -4.11 16.21
N HIS A 428 19.94 -4.16 14.88
CA HIS A 428 19.42 -5.30 14.13
C HIS A 428 18.05 -5.79 14.67
N LEU A 429 17.16 -4.86 14.98
CA LEU A 429 15.80 -5.13 15.45
C LEU A 429 14.79 -4.95 14.32
N LEU A 430 13.97 -5.95 14.06
CA LEU A 430 12.80 -5.87 13.19
C LEU A 430 11.77 -4.91 13.80
N VAL A 431 10.96 -4.27 12.97
CA VAL A 431 10.00 -3.26 13.44
C VAL A 431 8.60 -3.57 12.91
N ASN A 432 7.64 -3.49 13.81
CA ASN A 432 6.21 -3.45 13.55
C ASN A 432 5.65 -2.20 14.25
N PHE A 433 4.99 -1.30 13.51
CA PHE A 433 4.35 -0.12 14.07
C PHE A 433 2.85 -0.32 14.19
N HIS A 434 2.28 -0.02 15.37
CA HIS A 434 0.85 -0.02 15.66
C HIS A 434 0.37 1.36 16.11
N GLY A 435 -0.96 1.66 16.04
CA GLY A 435 -1.46 3.01 16.25
C GLY A 435 -0.68 4.02 15.39
N SER A 436 -0.49 3.75 14.12
CA SER A 436 0.56 4.35 13.29
C SER A 436 0.06 4.88 11.96
N THR A 437 0.90 5.68 11.28
CA THR A 437 0.75 5.94 9.85
C THR A 437 0.85 4.65 9.01
N ILE A 438 0.47 4.71 7.74
CA ILE A 438 0.68 3.64 6.75
C ILE A 438 2.10 3.70 6.16
N PRO A 439 2.62 2.63 5.49
CA PRO A 439 4.03 2.52 5.09
C PRO A 439 4.59 3.62 4.19
N LYS A 440 3.84 4.16 3.24
CA LYS A 440 4.23 5.27 2.33
C LYS A 440 5.64 5.11 1.73
N GLY A 441 6.05 3.87 1.37
CA GLY A 441 7.37 3.54 0.82
C GLY A 441 8.48 3.36 1.87
N MET A 442 8.19 3.49 3.16
CA MET A 442 9.16 3.37 4.26
C MET A 442 9.90 2.03 4.24
N GLN A 443 9.22 0.94 3.87
CA GLN A 443 9.78 -0.41 3.84
C GLN A 443 10.93 -0.59 2.84
N ARG A 444 10.96 0.20 1.75
CA ARG A 444 12.09 0.19 0.83
C ARG A 444 13.32 0.87 1.43
N THR A 445 13.13 2.00 2.09
CA THR A 445 14.22 2.79 2.69
C THR A 445 14.75 2.13 3.97
N TRP A 446 13.84 1.53 4.73
CA TRP A 446 14.10 0.85 5.99
C TRP A 446 13.55 -0.58 5.96
N PRO A 447 14.26 -1.53 5.35
CA PRO A 447 13.75 -2.88 5.11
C PRO A 447 13.50 -3.72 6.36
N GLN A 448 13.93 -3.27 7.55
CA GLN A 448 13.57 -3.88 8.83
C GLN A 448 12.15 -3.52 9.27
N VAL A 449 11.46 -2.57 8.65
CA VAL A 449 10.02 -2.37 8.84
C VAL A 449 9.30 -3.53 8.17
N MET A 450 8.94 -4.52 8.98
CA MET A 450 8.35 -5.76 8.49
C MET A 450 6.88 -5.58 8.17
N THR A 451 6.18 -4.81 8.98
CA THR A 451 4.75 -4.55 8.86
C THR A 451 4.37 -3.30 9.64
N MET A 452 3.20 -2.74 9.34
CA MET A 452 2.60 -1.64 10.06
C MET A 452 1.09 -1.88 10.17
N GLU A 453 0.46 -1.52 11.28
CA GLU A 453 -0.99 -1.62 11.40
C GLU A 453 -1.68 -0.66 10.41
N GLY A 454 -1.95 0.55 10.76
CA GLY A 454 -2.61 1.53 9.90
C GLY A 454 -3.88 0.97 9.23
N VAL A 455 -4.64 0.15 9.96
CA VAL A 455 -5.85 -0.55 9.52
C VAL A 455 -6.68 -0.96 10.73
N GLY A 456 -8.01 -1.00 10.59
CA GLY A 456 -8.86 -1.69 11.56
C GLY A 456 -8.69 -3.21 11.41
N GLY A 457 -7.73 -3.80 12.16
CA GLY A 457 -7.45 -5.23 12.19
C GLY A 457 -8.42 -6.04 13.07
N GLU A 458 -8.03 -7.27 13.45
CA GLU A 458 -8.84 -8.17 14.29
C GLU A 458 -9.16 -7.60 15.69
N GLU A 459 -8.36 -6.67 16.18
CA GLU A 459 -8.63 -5.97 17.44
C GLU A 459 -9.86 -5.05 17.38
N LYS A 460 -10.27 -4.63 16.18
CA LYS A 460 -11.33 -3.64 16.01
C LYS A 460 -12.70 -4.32 15.85
N ARG A 461 -13.69 -3.77 16.55
CA ARG A 461 -15.06 -4.32 16.60
C ARG A 461 -15.98 -3.83 15.49
N ASN A 462 -15.48 -2.99 14.58
CA ASN A 462 -16.24 -2.35 13.52
C ASN A 462 -15.90 -2.86 12.11
N ASN A 463 -15.15 -3.95 12.00
CA ASN A 463 -14.91 -4.60 10.73
C ASN A 463 -16.21 -5.14 10.13
N THR A 464 -16.31 -5.11 8.81
CA THR A 464 -17.39 -5.68 8.00
C THR A 464 -16.79 -6.52 6.87
N ALA A 465 -17.59 -7.38 6.26
CA ALA A 465 -17.12 -8.18 5.13
C ALA A 465 -16.71 -7.29 3.94
N GLU A 466 -17.40 -6.15 3.74
CA GLU A 466 -17.02 -5.15 2.74
C GLU A 466 -15.65 -4.54 3.04
N GLN A 467 -15.36 -4.24 4.32
CA GLN A 467 -14.03 -3.79 4.75
C GLN A 467 -12.97 -4.82 4.36
N LEU A 468 -13.19 -6.10 4.70
CA LEU A 468 -12.23 -7.17 4.38
C LEU A 468 -11.97 -7.27 2.87
N ALA A 469 -13.02 -7.16 2.06
CA ALA A 469 -12.90 -7.22 0.60
C ALA A 469 -12.33 -5.92 -0.04
N ALA A 470 -12.25 -4.80 0.68
CA ALA A 470 -11.66 -3.55 0.19
C ALA A 470 -10.15 -3.48 0.42
N LEU A 471 -9.65 -4.04 1.52
CA LEU A 471 -8.24 -3.91 1.96
C LEU A 471 -7.19 -4.37 0.94
N PRO A 472 -7.36 -5.44 0.17
CA PRO A 472 -6.39 -5.86 -0.85
C PRO A 472 -6.19 -4.85 -1.98
N PHE A 473 -7.15 -3.95 -2.21
CA PHE A 473 -7.16 -2.95 -3.28
C PHE A 473 -6.83 -1.53 -2.79
N THR A 474 -6.75 -1.35 -1.49
CA THR A 474 -6.52 -0.06 -0.82
C THR A 474 -5.29 -0.12 0.07
N ARG A 475 -5.46 -0.35 1.37
CA ARG A 475 -4.40 -0.32 2.38
C ARG A 475 -3.21 -1.26 2.06
N ASN A 476 -3.48 -2.51 1.64
CA ASN A 476 -2.41 -3.48 1.37
C ASN A 476 -1.69 -3.25 0.03
N VAL A 477 -2.21 -2.37 -0.84
CA VAL A 477 -1.46 -1.88 -2.01
C VAL A 477 -0.30 -0.99 -1.60
N ILE A 478 -0.47 -0.19 -0.55
CA ILE A 478 0.51 0.79 -0.05
C ILE A 478 1.74 0.11 0.57
N GLY A 479 1.59 -1.08 1.15
CA GLY A 479 2.66 -1.86 1.77
C GLY A 479 2.13 -2.88 2.77
N SER A 480 3.04 -3.59 3.43
CA SER A 480 2.73 -4.64 4.40
C SER A 480 1.79 -4.14 5.50
N MET A 481 0.84 -4.99 5.88
CA MET A 481 -0.26 -4.64 6.76
C MET A 481 -0.40 -5.66 7.89
N ASP A 482 -0.30 -5.21 9.14
CA ASP A 482 -0.52 -6.05 10.31
C ASP A 482 -2.01 -6.07 10.69
N PHE A 483 -2.77 -6.88 9.98
CA PHE A 483 -4.20 -7.10 10.23
C PHE A 483 -4.43 -8.08 11.39
N THR A 484 -3.43 -8.89 11.73
CA THR A 484 -3.46 -9.93 12.77
C THR A 484 -4.51 -11.03 12.54
N PRO A 485 -4.55 -11.69 11.34
CA PRO A 485 -5.54 -12.71 11.03
C PRO A 485 -5.32 -14.01 11.81
N GLY A 486 -6.25 -14.96 11.70
CA GLY A 486 -6.18 -16.26 12.35
C GLY A 486 -6.75 -16.29 13.76
N ALA A 487 -7.58 -15.33 14.14
CA ALA A 487 -8.21 -15.21 15.45
C ALA A 487 -9.44 -16.13 15.60
N PHE A 488 -9.28 -17.43 15.34
CA PHE A 488 -10.39 -18.41 15.34
C PHE A 488 -11.13 -18.56 16.68
N HIS A 489 -10.53 -18.16 17.79
CA HIS A 489 -11.15 -18.18 19.13
C HIS A 489 -12.11 -16.99 19.36
N ARG A 490 -12.11 -15.98 18.45
CA ARG A 490 -13.07 -14.86 18.44
C ARG A 490 -13.15 -14.11 19.77
N PRO A 491 -12.03 -13.50 20.24
CA PRO A 491 -11.88 -13.03 21.62
C PRO A 491 -12.85 -11.93 22.03
N PHE A 492 -13.32 -11.10 21.09
CA PHE A 492 -14.19 -9.95 21.40
C PHE A 492 -15.63 -10.09 20.90
N ARG A 493 -15.83 -10.84 19.83
CA ARG A 493 -17.11 -11.12 19.17
C ARG A 493 -16.91 -12.17 18.08
N PRO A 494 -17.96 -12.74 17.50
CA PRO A 494 -17.80 -13.53 16.29
C PRO A 494 -16.99 -12.76 15.25
N ASN A 495 -16.00 -13.39 14.63
CA ASN A 495 -15.29 -12.82 13.50
C ASN A 495 -16.30 -12.46 12.41
N VAL A 496 -15.98 -11.43 11.63
CA VAL A 496 -16.78 -11.05 10.47
C VAL A 496 -16.68 -12.12 9.40
N ALA A 497 -15.45 -12.62 9.15
CA ALA A 497 -15.23 -13.72 8.22
C ALA A 497 -15.61 -15.08 8.81
N SER A 498 -15.96 -16.03 7.95
CA SER A 498 -16.05 -17.46 8.31
C SER A 498 -14.66 -18.03 8.67
N ASP A 499 -14.59 -19.25 9.22
CA ASP A 499 -13.31 -19.88 9.54
C ASP A 499 -12.43 -20.07 8.28
N ALA A 500 -12.99 -20.47 7.13
CA ALA A 500 -12.25 -20.56 5.89
C ALA A 500 -11.90 -19.18 5.31
N GLY A 501 -12.76 -18.19 5.49
CA GLY A 501 -12.48 -16.79 5.17
C GLY A 501 -11.33 -16.25 5.99
N GLU A 502 -11.34 -16.45 7.31
CA GLU A 502 -10.29 -16.06 8.23
C GLU A 502 -8.92 -16.65 7.83
N LEU A 503 -8.91 -17.94 7.43
CA LEU A 503 -7.72 -18.57 6.87
C LEU A 503 -7.27 -17.91 5.57
N GLY A 504 -8.21 -17.52 4.69
CA GLY A 504 -7.94 -16.83 3.43
C GLY A 504 -7.29 -15.45 3.63
N LEU A 505 -7.62 -14.75 4.74
CA LEU A 505 -7.02 -13.44 5.06
C LEU A 505 -5.51 -13.52 5.27
N THR A 506 -4.97 -14.66 5.73
CA THR A 506 -3.52 -14.87 5.93
C THR A 506 -2.72 -14.78 4.61
N VAL A 507 -3.39 -14.96 3.48
CA VAL A 507 -2.81 -14.81 2.14
C VAL A 507 -3.20 -13.49 1.50
N LEU A 508 -4.47 -13.06 1.68
CA LEU A 508 -4.94 -11.80 1.12
C LEU A 508 -4.13 -10.61 1.63
N TYR A 509 -3.78 -10.61 2.92
CA TYR A 509 -3.06 -9.51 3.57
C TYR A 509 -1.58 -9.83 3.69
N GLU A 510 -0.79 -9.20 2.82
CA GLU A 510 0.66 -9.33 2.87
C GLU A 510 1.20 -8.61 4.09
N SER A 511 2.06 -9.31 4.83
CA SER A 511 2.78 -8.83 6.01
C SER A 511 4.14 -9.51 6.09
N GLY A 512 5.19 -8.74 6.36
CA GLY A 512 6.54 -9.32 6.50
C GLY A 512 6.72 -10.09 7.81
N ILE A 513 6.00 -9.69 8.87
CA ILE A 513 5.72 -10.51 10.05
C ILE A 513 4.23 -10.75 10.04
N GLN A 514 3.82 -11.97 9.75
CA GLN A 514 2.41 -12.36 9.76
C GLN A 514 2.02 -12.73 11.19
N ASN A 515 1.52 -11.77 11.95
CA ASN A 515 1.05 -12.01 13.30
C ASN A 515 -0.25 -12.82 13.28
N LEU A 516 -0.19 -14.05 13.76
CA LEU A 516 -1.32 -14.97 13.89
C LEU A 516 -1.91 -14.81 15.29
N ALA A 517 -3.18 -14.41 15.36
CA ALA A 517 -3.80 -13.94 16.60
C ALA A 517 -4.61 -15.02 17.36
N GLY A 518 -4.61 -16.27 16.89
CA GLY A 518 -5.34 -17.37 17.53
C GLY A 518 -4.63 -17.97 18.73
N THR A 519 -5.39 -18.65 19.59
CA THR A 519 -4.81 -19.46 20.67
C THR A 519 -4.35 -20.82 20.15
N PRO A 520 -3.34 -21.47 20.79
CA PRO A 520 -2.97 -22.85 20.47
C PRO A 520 -4.19 -23.79 20.37
N GLU A 521 -5.11 -23.71 21.32
CA GLU A 521 -6.31 -24.55 21.38
C GLU A 521 -7.24 -24.29 20.19
N SER A 522 -7.34 -23.03 19.74
CA SER A 522 -8.19 -22.68 18.58
C SER A 522 -7.65 -23.24 17.26
N TYR A 523 -6.32 -23.34 17.13
CA TYR A 523 -5.67 -23.97 15.99
C TYR A 523 -5.77 -25.48 16.05
N GLU A 524 -5.57 -26.11 17.23
CA GLU A 524 -5.71 -27.56 17.40
C GLU A 524 -7.13 -28.05 17.15
N ALA A 525 -8.14 -27.23 17.46
CA ALA A 525 -9.53 -27.53 17.13
C ALA A 525 -9.85 -27.48 15.61
N ARG A 526 -8.90 -27.01 14.77
CA ARG A 526 -9.05 -26.84 13.31
C ARG A 526 -7.84 -27.39 12.55
N PRO A 527 -7.70 -28.72 12.48
CA PRO A 527 -6.51 -29.36 11.89
C PRO A 527 -6.27 -28.96 10.42
N GLU A 528 -7.32 -28.66 9.64
CA GLU A 528 -7.21 -28.20 8.25
C GLU A 528 -6.58 -26.81 8.18
N ALA A 529 -6.98 -25.88 9.05
CA ALA A 529 -6.39 -24.54 9.14
C ALA A 529 -4.96 -24.61 9.66
N ARG A 530 -4.73 -25.39 10.73
CA ARG A 530 -3.40 -25.58 11.30
C ARG A 530 -2.42 -26.09 10.25
N GLY A 531 -2.77 -27.19 9.54
CA GLY A 531 -1.91 -27.76 8.49
C GLY A 531 -1.63 -26.79 7.33
N TYR A 532 -2.56 -25.89 7.03
CA TYR A 532 -2.33 -24.83 6.06
C TYR A 532 -1.36 -23.75 6.60
N LEU A 533 -1.57 -23.28 7.83
CA LEU A 533 -0.76 -22.22 8.46
C LEU A 533 0.70 -22.68 8.69
N GLU A 534 0.94 -23.95 8.96
CA GLU A 534 2.29 -24.53 9.07
C GLU A 534 3.10 -24.43 7.77
N GLN A 535 2.43 -24.25 6.63
CA GLN A 535 3.05 -24.16 5.31
C GLN A 535 3.22 -22.72 4.82
N LEU A 536 2.72 -21.71 5.54
CA LEU A 536 2.87 -20.33 5.15
C LEU A 536 4.34 -19.97 4.95
N PRO A 537 4.71 -19.38 3.81
CA PRO A 537 6.09 -19.03 3.55
C PRO A 537 6.50 -17.77 4.31
N ALA A 538 7.79 -17.60 4.49
CA ALA A 538 8.35 -16.40 5.10
C ALA A 538 8.19 -15.13 4.23
N ARG A 539 8.05 -15.29 2.91
CA ARG A 539 7.92 -14.17 1.96
C ARG A 539 7.30 -14.64 0.64
N TRP A 540 6.87 -13.66 -0.15
CA TRP A 540 6.27 -13.87 -1.45
C TRP A 540 7.21 -13.48 -2.60
N GLU A 541 7.31 -14.35 -3.61
CA GLU A 541 8.07 -14.09 -4.84
C GLU A 541 7.24 -13.32 -5.87
N GLU A 542 5.91 -13.53 -5.86
CA GLU A 542 4.97 -12.95 -6.83
C GLU A 542 3.56 -12.93 -6.26
N THR A 543 2.79 -11.90 -6.59
CA THR A 543 1.36 -11.77 -6.28
C THR A 543 0.56 -11.60 -7.56
N ARG A 544 -0.61 -12.25 -7.65
CA ARG A 544 -1.56 -12.11 -8.75
C ARG A 544 -2.97 -11.91 -8.23
N LEU A 545 -3.67 -10.93 -8.77
CA LEU A 545 -5.11 -10.82 -8.60
C LEU A 545 -5.79 -11.89 -9.48
N LEU A 546 -6.55 -12.79 -8.88
CA LEU A 546 -7.33 -13.77 -9.63
C LEU A 546 -8.70 -13.21 -10.02
N THR A 547 -9.42 -12.66 -9.07
CA THR A 547 -10.68 -11.93 -9.29
C THR A 547 -10.93 -10.96 -8.15
N GLY A 548 -11.77 -9.92 -8.36
CA GLY A 548 -12.11 -8.97 -7.30
C GLY A 548 -13.09 -7.89 -7.74
N ASP A 549 -13.79 -7.36 -6.74
CA ASP A 549 -14.60 -6.14 -6.78
C ASP A 549 -14.44 -5.46 -5.42
N PRO A 550 -13.76 -4.30 -5.34
CA PRO A 550 -13.43 -3.64 -4.07
C PRO A 550 -14.66 -3.42 -3.18
N GLY A 551 -14.62 -3.96 -1.97
CA GLY A 551 -15.74 -3.95 -1.03
C GLY A 551 -16.77 -5.07 -1.23
N ARG A 552 -16.58 -5.98 -2.20
CA ARG A 552 -17.48 -7.13 -2.41
C ARG A 552 -16.76 -8.46 -2.46
N ALA A 553 -15.62 -8.52 -3.14
CA ALA A 553 -14.85 -9.75 -3.28
C ALA A 553 -13.38 -9.46 -3.54
N ALA A 554 -12.50 -10.32 -3.01
CA ALA A 554 -11.09 -10.32 -3.35
C ALA A 554 -10.55 -11.76 -3.35
N VAL A 555 -9.85 -12.15 -4.41
CA VAL A 555 -9.14 -13.44 -4.48
C VAL A 555 -7.74 -13.18 -5.05
N LEU A 556 -6.73 -13.45 -4.24
CA LEU A 556 -5.32 -13.31 -4.63
C LEU A 556 -4.62 -14.68 -4.61
N ALA A 557 -3.66 -14.84 -5.50
CA ALA A 557 -2.67 -15.91 -5.45
C ALA A 557 -1.27 -15.33 -5.20
N ARG A 558 -0.52 -15.92 -4.28
CA ARG A 558 0.85 -15.53 -3.94
C ARG A 558 1.79 -16.71 -4.08
N ARG A 559 2.89 -16.52 -4.80
CA ARG A 559 3.86 -17.58 -5.05
C ARG A 559 4.95 -17.57 -4.00
N ALA A 560 5.17 -18.73 -3.39
CA ALA A 560 6.30 -18.98 -2.49
C ALA A 560 7.60 -19.29 -3.26
N ALA A 561 8.74 -19.23 -2.57
CA ALA A 561 10.06 -19.50 -3.16
C ALA A 561 10.21 -20.94 -3.71
N ASP A 562 9.49 -21.89 -3.15
CA ASP A 562 9.44 -23.30 -3.61
C ASP A 562 8.54 -23.52 -4.84
N GLY A 563 7.92 -22.45 -5.35
CA GLY A 563 7.07 -22.46 -6.53
C GLY A 563 5.62 -22.83 -6.29
N ARG A 564 5.21 -23.13 -5.06
CA ARG A 564 3.80 -23.32 -4.69
C ARG A 564 3.07 -21.97 -4.70
N TRP A 565 1.77 -22.01 -4.97
CA TRP A 565 0.88 -20.87 -4.90
C TRP A 565 -0.08 -21.02 -3.72
N PHE A 566 -0.13 -20.01 -2.90
CA PHE A 566 -1.10 -19.84 -1.84
C PHE A 566 -2.20 -18.91 -2.35
N ILE A 567 -3.46 -19.32 -2.18
CA ILE A 567 -4.62 -18.58 -2.68
C ILE A 567 -5.50 -18.26 -1.48
N GLY A 568 -5.91 -17.01 -1.35
CA GLY A 568 -6.87 -16.56 -0.35
C GLY A 568 -8.01 -15.82 -1.02
N GLY A 569 -9.23 -16.04 -0.53
CA GLY A 569 -10.43 -15.38 -1.01
C GLY A 569 -11.32 -14.92 0.14
N THR A 570 -11.94 -13.74 -0.01
CA THR A 570 -12.99 -13.22 0.88
C THR A 570 -14.12 -12.60 0.06
N PHE A 571 -15.36 -12.75 0.53
CA PHE A 571 -16.57 -12.31 -0.16
C PHE A 571 -17.55 -11.70 0.84
N ALA A 572 -18.11 -10.56 0.48
CA ALA A 572 -19.19 -9.93 1.22
C ALA A 572 -20.55 -10.30 0.62
N GLY A 573 -21.53 -10.60 1.47
CA GLY A 573 -22.91 -10.87 1.08
C GLY A 573 -23.32 -12.34 1.17
N ALA A 574 -24.30 -12.75 0.37
CA ALA A 574 -24.92 -14.06 0.47
C ALA A 574 -24.01 -15.22 0.06
N ALA A 575 -24.27 -16.40 0.62
CA ALA A 575 -23.58 -17.64 0.23
C ALA A 575 -23.77 -17.93 -1.27
N HIS A 576 -22.70 -18.38 -1.94
CA HIS A 576 -22.70 -18.71 -3.37
C HIS A 576 -21.53 -19.65 -3.73
N THR A 577 -21.46 -20.03 -4.97
CA THR A 577 -20.26 -20.69 -5.52
C THR A 577 -19.47 -19.67 -6.30
N ALA A 578 -18.23 -19.43 -5.90
CA ALA A 578 -17.31 -18.47 -6.53
C ALA A 578 -16.56 -19.14 -7.70
N ASP A 579 -16.57 -18.50 -8.86
CA ASP A 579 -15.76 -18.88 -10.02
C ASP A 579 -14.37 -18.22 -9.90
N VAL A 580 -13.33 -19.04 -9.66
CA VAL A 580 -11.96 -18.58 -9.42
C VAL A 580 -11.04 -18.96 -10.58
N PRO A 581 -10.64 -18.00 -11.43
CA PRO A 581 -9.65 -18.25 -12.49
C PRO A 581 -8.25 -18.39 -11.87
N LEU A 582 -7.59 -19.53 -12.06
CA LEU A 582 -6.34 -19.84 -11.33
C LEU A 582 -5.15 -18.96 -11.72
N ARG A 583 -4.96 -18.62 -12.99
CA ARG A 583 -3.83 -17.81 -13.49
C ARG A 583 -2.44 -18.22 -12.98
N LEU A 584 -2.21 -19.53 -12.74
CA LEU A 584 -0.97 -20.07 -12.13
C LEU A 584 0.15 -20.36 -13.15
N GLY A 585 -0.11 -20.08 -14.44
CA GLY A 585 0.82 -20.38 -15.53
C GLY A 585 0.60 -21.75 -16.17
N ALA A 586 1.40 -22.10 -17.19
CA ALA A 586 1.21 -23.32 -17.98
C ALA A 586 1.32 -24.61 -17.13
N GLY A 587 0.72 -25.70 -17.62
CA GLY A 587 0.78 -27.03 -17.01
C GLY A 587 -0.41 -27.35 -16.11
N ARG A 588 -0.32 -28.51 -15.43
CA ARG A 588 -1.34 -28.99 -14.48
C ARG A 588 -0.90 -28.71 -13.05
N TRP A 589 -1.86 -28.39 -12.22
CA TRP A 589 -1.68 -28.06 -10.81
C TRP A 589 -2.61 -28.93 -9.97
N LEU A 590 -2.09 -29.48 -8.88
CA LEU A 590 -2.88 -29.99 -7.79
C LEU A 590 -3.32 -28.78 -6.96
N VAL A 591 -4.61 -28.62 -6.74
CA VAL A 591 -5.19 -27.53 -5.95
C VAL A 591 -5.92 -28.14 -4.76
N GLU A 592 -5.45 -27.82 -3.57
CA GLU A 592 -6.06 -28.19 -2.29
C GLU A 592 -6.79 -26.97 -1.74
N THR A 593 -8.10 -27.04 -1.61
CA THR A 593 -8.95 -25.96 -1.07
C THR A 593 -9.33 -26.26 0.38
N VAL A 594 -9.44 -25.24 1.20
CA VAL A 594 -10.03 -25.27 2.54
C VAL A 594 -11.22 -24.35 2.52
N THR A 595 -12.40 -24.90 2.77
CA THR A 595 -13.70 -24.21 2.74
C THR A 595 -14.50 -24.51 4.00
N ASP A 596 -15.54 -23.71 4.28
CA ASP A 596 -16.46 -23.97 5.38
C ASP A 596 -17.39 -25.15 5.03
N GLY A 597 -17.54 -26.08 5.96
CA GLY A 597 -18.51 -27.18 5.91
C GLY A 597 -19.48 -27.13 7.08
N SER A 598 -20.45 -28.04 7.11
CA SER A 598 -21.49 -28.09 8.16
C SER A 598 -20.95 -28.44 9.55
N ALA A 599 -19.82 -29.09 9.65
CA ALA A 599 -19.19 -29.54 10.90
C ALA A 599 -17.80 -28.94 11.14
N GLY A 600 -17.43 -27.87 10.44
CA GLY A 600 -16.12 -27.22 10.50
C GLY A 600 -15.49 -27.10 9.11
N LEU A 601 -14.18 -26.90 9.07
CA LEU A 601 -13.45 -26.76 7.82
C LEU A 601 -13.41 -28.09 7.04
N VAL A 602 -13.45 -27.98 5.71
CA VAL A 602 -13.39 -29.12 4.79
C VAL A 602 -12.28 -28.91 3.78
N ARG A 603 -11.42 -29.92 3.60
CA ARG A 603 -10.38 -29.93 2.57
C ARG A 603 -10.89 -30.63 1.30
N GLY A 604 -10.82 -29.92 0.18
CA GLY A 604 -11.07 -30.47 -1.16
C GLY A 604 -9.78 -30.56 -1.97
N THR A 605 -9.72 -31.50 -2.91
CA THR A 605 -8.54 -31.65 -3.78
C THR A 605 -8.97 -31.88 -5.22
N GLN A 606 -8.36 -31.14 -6.17
CA GLN A 606 -8.60 -31.33 -7.59
C GLN A 606 -7.35 -31.06 -8.42
N VAL A 607 -7.30 -31.62 -9.62
CA VAL A 607 -6.23 -31.34 -10.59
C VAL A 607 -6.80 -30.47 -11.72
N ALA A 608 -6.23 -29.30 -11.90
CA ALA A 608 -6.68 -28.32 -12.88
C ALA A 608 -5.53 -27.82 -13.78
N LYS A 609 -5.84 -27.32 -14.98
CA LYS A 609 -4.88 -26.54 -15.78
C LYS A 609 -4.64 -25.18 -15.08
N GLY A 610 -3.43 -24.67 -15.17
CA GLY A 610 -3.07 -23.41 -14.50
C GLY A 610 -3.77 -22.15 -15.03
N GLY A 611 -4.55 -22.24 -16.11
CA GLY A 611 -5.43 -21.19 -16.62
C GLY A 611 -6.92 -21.56 -16.54
N ALA A 612 -7.28 -22.65 -15.84
CA ALA A 612 -8.68 -23.06 -15.64
C ALA A 612 -9.38 -22.20 -14.59
N THR A 613 -10.69 -22.17 -14.63
CA THR A 613 -11.53 -21.67 -13.54
C THR A 613 -11.97 -22.84 -12.66
N ILE A 614 -11.90 -22.68 -11.34
CA ILE A 614 -12.42 -23.64 -10.37
C ILE A 614 -13.62 -23.04 -9.65
N ALA A 615 -14.59 -23.88 -9.32
CA ALA A 615 -15.76 -23.52 -8.53
C ALA A 615 -15.47 -23.78 -7.04
N VAL A 616 -15.62 -22.75 -6.20
CA VAL A 616 -15.36 -22.84 -4.77
C VAL A 616 -16.63 -22.41 -4.00
N PRO A 617 -17.22 -23.28 -3.17
CA PRO A 617 -18.36 -22.90 -2.35
C PRO A 617 -17.89 -21.93 -1.25
N VAL A 618 -18.66 -20.85 -1.03
CA VAL A 618 -18.42 -19.86 0.03
C VAL A 618 -19.73 -19.61 0.78
N VAL A 619 -19.65 -19.53 2.10
CA VAL A 619 -20.79 -19.17 2.96
C VAL A 619 -21.02 -17.65 2.94
N ALA A 620 -22.11 -17.18 3.50
CA ALA A 620 -22.37 -15.73 3.62
C ALA A 620 -21.25 -15.04 4.40
N ASP A 621 -20.77 -13.90 3.87
CA ASP A 621 -19.65 -13.12 4.40
C ASP A 621 -18.39 -13.98 4.67
N GLY A 622 -18.21 -15.03 3.87
CA GLY A 622 -17.17 -16.02 4.03
C GLY A 622 -16.01 -15.90 3.03
N GLY A 623 -15.26 -16.98 2.94
CA GLY A 623 -14.12 -17.04 2.05
C GLY A 623 -13.53 -18.44 1.95
N PHE A 624 -12.29 -18.52 1.50
CA PHE A 624 -11.57 -19.78 1.40
C PHE A 624 -10.05 -19.55 1.40
N ALA A 625 -9.32 -20.61 1.70
CA ALA A 625 -7.89 -20.71 1.41
C ALA A 625 -7.62 -21.88 0.45
N ALA A 626 -6.55 -21.78 -0.34
CA ALA A 626 -6.10 -22.91 -1.14
C ALA A 626 -4.57 -22.92 -1.31
N LEU A 627 -4.02 -24.12 -1.52
CA LEU A 627 -2.63 -24.36 -1.84
C LEU A 627 -2.56 -25.06 -3.18
N ALA A 628 -1.73 -24.56 -4.10
CA ALA A 628 -1.55 -25.19 -5.40
C ALA A 628 -0.07 -25.49 -5.67
N CYS A 629 0.21 -26.69 -6.11
CA CYS A 629 1.54 -27.17 -6.48
C CYS A 629 1.55 -27.84 -7.85
N ARG A 630 2.72 -27.95 -8.48
CA ARG A 630 2.86 -28.66 -9.76
C ARG A 630 2.40 -30.09 -9.62
N TRP A 631 1.43 -30.48 -10.44
CA TRP A 631 0.94 -31.86 -10.46
C TRP A 631 1.83 -32.75 -11.33
N HIS A 632 2.07 -33.97 -10.85
CA HIS A 632 2.63 -35.08 -11.60
C HIS A 632 1.93 -36.39 -11.19
N PRO A 633 1.98 -37.46 -11.99
CA PRO A 633 1.38 -38.76 -11.62
C PRO A 633 1.85 -39.22 -10.24
N GLY A 634 0.89 -39.64 -9.41
CA GLY A 634 1.14 -40.08 -8.03
C GLY A 634 1.15 -38.99 -6.97
N ARG A 635 1.14 -37.69 -7.33
CA ARG A 635 1.04 -36.59 -6.35
C ARG A 635 -0.41 -36.40 -5.91
N THR A 636 -0.66 -36.57 -4.61
CA THR A 636 -1.98 -36.46 -3.97
C THR A 636 -2.07 -35.27 -2.99
N THR A 637 -0.95 -34.68 -2.60
CA THR A 637 -0.90 -33.51 -1.71
C THR A 637 0.18 -32.50 -2.14
N CYS A 638 -0.02 -31.24 -1.78
CA CYS A 638 0.96 -30.16 -1.88
C CYS A 638 1.80 -29.99 -0.60
N GLU A 639 1.55 -30.77 0.42
CA GLU A 639 2.37 -30.80 1.62
C GLU A 639 3.78 -31.32 1.31
N ASN A 640 4.78 -30.74 1.97
CA ASN A 640 6.19 -31.12 1.78
C ASN A 640 6.58 -32.30 2.66
#